data_3d585561dda2ed7dbbc0f9cad69b01ce
#
_entry.id   3d585561dda2ed7dbbc0f9cad69b01ce
#
_cell.length_a   1.000
_cell.length_b   1.000
_cell.length_c   1.000
_cell.angle_alpha   90.00
_cell.angle_beta   90.00
_cell.angle_gamma   90.00
#
_symmetry.space_group_name_H-M   'P 1'
#
loop_
_entity.id
_entity.type
_entity.pdbx_description
1 polymer ?
#
loop_
_entity_poly.entity_id
_entity_poly.type
_entity_poly.pdbx_seq_one_letter_code
_entity_poly.pdbx_strand_id
1 'polypeptide(L)'
;MRMLLSSLMISTGLVLAPSPADVPLRGFFPQSVQAERDLEARFKTMPDPAHMRESMRRLSARPHHVGSAYDKDNAEWLLNQFKSYGWDVHIENFDVLFPTPIERVVELVAPTTFKAALQETALPEDPTSNQQSEQLPSYNAYSIDGDVTGPLVFVNYGIPADYEELEQHGISVKGAIVIAKYGGSWRGIKPKVAAEHGAIGCLIYSDPRDDGYANGDVFPKGPMRPAQGVQRGSVADMPVYPGDPLTPGVGATKDAKRLTVAQAATITKIPVLPISYGDAQPLLAALGGPVAPAAWRGGLPITYRLGAGPARVHLRVKSDWSLKTLYDVIARLPGTTEADQWIVRGNHHDAWVNGAEDPISGLVAELEEARALGSLYKQGWRPKRTIIYAAWDGEEPGLLGSTEWAETHADELKAHAVAYLNSDGNGRGFLGVSGSHSLEKFMNGVAVDVEDPESRVSAWKRLQASRIMNGSTEVRHEARDREDLRIGALGSGSDYSSFIDHLGVASLNLGYGGEDDGGIYHSIYDDFYWFTHFSDTSFVYGRALAQTAGVAVLRLANADVLPFAFTNLAETIQTYVKDLQSLRDRRAEQITERNRQIEDGIFKAASDPRDPVTAPQRQQPAPQLNFAPLLNALDSLSHAASRYDKAYSRAVSEGRTAVAKGVNERLVQAERALTSTEGLKNRPWYVHMLYAPGFYTGYGVKTIPGVREAIEQGEWRDADREIARAAAAVEREASLVSGLATTLTGGS
;
A
#
# COMPACT_ATOMS: atom_id res chain seq x y z
N MET A 1 -38.08 65.31 36.91
CA MET A 1 -36.92 64.45 37.08
C MET A 1 -36.64 63.79 35.71
N ARG A 2 -35.74 64.41 34.95
CA ARG A 2 -35.44 64.05 33.56
C ARG A 2 -34.36 62.98 33.58
N MET A 3 -34.64 61.75 33.00
CA MET A 3 -33.64 60.69 32.75
C MET A 3 -32.95 60.98 31.42
N LEU A 4 -31.66 61.10 31.42
CA LEU A 4 -30.80 61.17 30.25
C LEU A 4 -30.51 59.68 29.81
N LEU A 5 -30.92 59.31 28.60
CA LEU A 5 -30.48 58.11 27.95
C LEU A 5 -29.18 58.40 27.16
N SER A 6 -28.09 57.82 27.60
CA SER A 6 -26.84 57.81 26.85
C SER A 6 -26.85 56.63 25.87
N SER A 7 -26.88 56.91 24.56
CA SER A 7 -26.76 55.91 23.49
C SER A 7 -25.28 55.52 23.30
N LEU A 8 -24.94 54.29 23.62
CA LEU A 8 -23.64 53.69 23.37
C LEU A 8 -23.63 53.18 21.91
N MET A 9 -22.94 53.88 21.01
CA MET A 9 -22.67 53.36 19.67
C MET A 9 -21.59 52.26 19.74
N ILE A 10 -21.96 51.00 19.57
CA ILE A 10 -21.03 49.91 19.33
C ILE A 10 -20.69 49.91 17.84
N SER A 11 -19.49 50.37 17.50
CA SER A 11 -18.94 50.21 16.16
C SER A 11 -18.52 48.75 16.00
N THR A 12 -19.35 47.95 15.34
CA THR A 12 -18.97 46.64 14.84
C THR A 12 -18.01 46.82 13.66
N GLY A 13 -16.72 46.75 13.94
CA GLY A 13 -15.71 46.62 12.90
C GLY A 13 -15.98 45.31 12.12
N LEU A 14 -16.41 45.42 10.86
CA LEU A 14 -16.42 44.32 9.92
C LEU A 14 -14.97 43.91 9.73
N VAL A 15 -14.51 42.84 10.38
CA VAL A 15 -13.30 42.13 9.98
C VAL A 15 -13.65 41.46 8.65
N LEU A 16 -13.27 42.11 7.54
CA LEU A 16 -13.31 41.48 6.23
C LEU A 16 -12.49 40.20 6.31
N ALA A 17 -13.10 39.05 6.07
CA ALA A 17 -12.36 37.82 5.84
C ALA A 17 -11.34 38.05 4.71
N PRO A 18 -10.08 37.59 4.84
CA PRO A 18 -9.09 37.78 3.81
C PRO A 18 -9.64 37.23 2.48
N SER A 19 -9.39 37.97 1.41
CA SER A 19 -9.68 37.51 0.05
C SER A 19 -8.97 36.16 -0.18
N PRO A 20 -9.53 35.22 -0.92
CA PRO A 20 -8.85 33.98 -1.29
C PRO A 20 -7.44 34.20 -1.89
N ALA A 21 -7.21 35.34 -2.52
CA ALA A 21 -5.91 35.75 -3.05
C ALA A 21 -4.87 36.12 -1.94
N ASP A 22 -5.33 36.40 -0.72
CA ASP A 22 -4.45 36.81 0.38
C ASP A 22 -3.93 35.60 1.20
N VAL A 23 -4.42 34.38 0.92
CA VAL A 23 -3.96 33.16 1.60
C VAL A 23 -2.79 32.58 0.81
N PRO A 24 -1.58 32.51 1.39
CA PRO A 24 -0.41 31.95 0.72
C PRO A 24 -0.66 30.52 0.23
N LEU A 25 -0.21 30.19 -0.98
CA LEU A 25 -0.20 28.85 -1.52
C LEU A 25 1.24 28.34 -1.53
N ARG A 26 1.50 27.23 -0.81
CA ARG A 26 2.85 26.67 -0.72
C ARG A 26 3.37 26.32 -2.12
N GLY A 27 4.55 26.80 -2.45
CA GLY A 27 5.18 26.60 -3.75
C GLY A 27 4.96 27.72 -4.75
N PHE A 28 4.10 28.69 -4.47
CA PHE A 28 3.74 29.76 -5.41
C PHE A 28 4.16 31.13 -4.91
N PHE A 29 4.81 31.89 -5.79
CA PHE A 29 5.07 33.30 -5.52
C PHE A 29 3.74 34.09 -5.50
N PRO A 30 3.66 35.22 -4.78
CA PRO A 30 2.42 35.97 -4.66
C PRO A 30 1.74 36.29 -6.01
N GLN A 31 2.52 36.59 -7.04
CA GLN A 31 2.00 36.86 -8.37
C GLN A 31 1.43 35.65 -9.11
N SER A 32 1.78 34.42 -8.69
CA SER A 32 1.34 33.17 -9.33
C SER A 32 0.11 32.57 -8.63
N VAL A 33 -0.17 32.94 -7.37
CA VAL A 33 -1.21 32.33 -6.53
C VAL A 33 -2.60 32.42 -7.16
N GLN A 34 -3.01 33.61 -7.65
CA GLN A 34 -4.35 33.79 -8.19
C GLN A 34 -4.58 32.98 -9.46
N ALA A 35 -3.58 32.94 -10.36
CA ALA A 35 -3.66 32.18 -11.61
C ALA A 35 -3.80 30.67 -11.32
N GLU A 36 -3.08 30.14 -10.32
CA GLU A 36 -3.20 28.75 -9.91
C GLU A 36 -4.58 28.45 -9.30
N ARG A 37 -5.06 29.30 -8.39
CA ARG A 37 -6.39 29.11 -7.80
C ARG A 37 -7.52 29.16 -8.83
N ASP A 38 -7.43 30.05 -9.81
CA ASP A 38 -8.40 30.12 -10.92
C ASP A 38 -8.35 28.86 -11.78
N LEU A 39 -7.16 28.32 -12.01
CA LEU A 39 -6.96 27.07 -12.74
C LEU A 39 -7.54 25.87 -11.96
N GLU A 40 -7.23 25.75 -10.67
CA GLU A 40 -7.79 24.72 -9.80
C GLU A 40 -9.32 24.81 -9.69
N ALA A 41 -9.87 26.00 -9.58
CA ALA A 41 -11.31 26.20 -9.52
C ALA A 41 -12.00 25.70 -10.79
N ARG A 42 -11.41 25.98 -11.97
CA ARG A 42 -11.89 25.44 -13.26
C ARG A 42 -11.76 23.92 -13.31
N PHE A 43 -10.59 23.38 -12.96
CA PHE A 43 -10.32 21.95 -12.94
C PHE A 43 -11.33 21.19 -12.06
N LYS A 44 -11.56 21.64 -10.82
CA LYS A 44 -12.46 20.97 -9.86
C LYS A 44 -13.92 20.84 -10.34
N THR A 45 -14.34 21.62 -11.32
CA THR A 45 -15.69 21.51 -11.90
C THR A 45 -15.79 20.50 -13.05
N MET A 46 -14.67 19.96 -13.54
CA MET A 46 -14.66 19.13 -14.75
C MET A 46 -14.85 17.62 -14.51
N PRO A 47 -14.34 17.01 -13.41
CA PRO A 47 -14.54 15.57 -13.18
C PRO A 47 -16.04 15.25 -13.05
N ASP A 48 -16.52 14.28 -13.85
CA ASP A 48 -17.92 13.95 -13.99
C ASP A 48 -18.22 12.51 -13.53
N PRO A 49 -19.00 12.33 -12.45
CA PRO A 49 -19.43 11.03 -11.96
C PRO A 49 -20.13 10.15 -13.01
N ALA A 50 -20.83 10.75 -13.97
CA ALA A 50 -21.51 9.98 -15.01
C ALA A 50 -20.52 9.34 -15.99
N HIS A 51 -19.43 10.04 -16.34
CA HIS A 51 -18.36 9.47 -17.15
C HIS A 51 -17.60 8.38 -16.39
N MET A 52 -17.34 8.57 -15.09
CA MET A 52 -16.69 7.55 -14.25
C MET A 52 -17.53 6.27 -14.22
N ARG A 53 -18.83 6.40 -14.00
CA ARG A 53 -19.77 5.26 -14.01
C ARG A 53 -19.76 4.50 -15.34
N GLU A 54 -19.77 5.21 -16.47
CA GLU A 54 -19.74 4.61 -17.80
C GLU A 54 -18.39 3.93 -18.08
N SER A 55 -17.29 4.57 -17.71
CA SER A 55 -15.93 4.03 -17.85
C SER A 55 -15.74 2.77 -17.00
N MET A 56 -16.18 2.78 -15.73
CA MET A 56 -16.13 1.60 -14.87
C MET A 56 -16.94 0.45 -15.45
N ARG A 57 -18.18 0.72 -15.89
CA ARG A 57 -19.03 -0.30 -16.52
C ARG A 57 -18.37 -0.91 -17.75
N ARG A 58 -17.63 -0.13 -18.55
CA ARG A 58 -16.88 -0.61 -19.71
C ARG A 58 -15.66 -1.41 -19.30
N LEU A 59 -14.84 -0.91 -18.36
CA LEU A 59 -13.56 -1.52 -17.98
C LEU A 59 -13.75 -2.82 -17.21
N SER A 60 -14.74 -2.88 -16.31
CA SER A 60 -15.03 -4.06 -15.48
C SER A 60 -16.10 -4.99 -16.08
N ALA A 61 -16.48 -4.82 -17.36
CA ALA A 61 -17.53 -5.61 -17.99
C ALA A 61 -17.18 -7.10 -18.16
N ARG A 62 -15.90 -7.44 -18.22
CA ARG A 62 -15.37 -8.81 -18.37
C ARG A 62 -14.09 -8.98 -17.57
N PRO A 63 -13.73 -10.22 -17.21
CA PRO A 63 -12.44 -10.50 -16.58
C PRO A 63 -11.27 -9.98 -17.42
N HIS A 64 -10.35 -9.27 -16.78
CA HIS A 64 -9.22 -8.60 -17.46
C HIS A 64 -7.89 -8.79 -16.69
N HIS A 65 -7.61 -10.04 -16.39
CA HIS A 65 -6.31 -10.42 -15.83
C HIS A 65 -5.20 -10.38 -16.90
N VAL A 66 -3.96 -10.24 -16.47
CA VAL A 66 -2.77 -10.27 -17.31
C VAL A 66 -2.85 -11.38 -18.38
N GLY A 67 -2.62 -10.99 -19.62
CA GLY A 67 -2.64 -11.88 -20.78
C GLY A 67 -4.02 -12.32 -21.25
N SER A 68 -5.11 -11.82 -20.66
CA SER A 68 -6.45 -12.02 -21.20
C SER A 68 -6.71 -11.12 -22.40
N ALA A 69 -7.65 -11.52 -23.27
CA ALA A 69 -7.99 -10.71 -24.44
C ALA A 69 -8.64 -9.37 -24.06
N TYR A 70 -9.36 -9.34 -22.92
CA TYR A 70 -10.06 -8.14 -22.48
C TYR A 70 -9.13 -7.16 -21.76
N ASP A 71 -8.08 -7.63 -21.13
CA ASP A 71 -7.01 -6.82 -20.58
C ASP A 71 -6.34 -5.99 -21.70
N LYS A 72 -5.89 -6.64 -22.76
CA LYS A 72 -5.38 -5.94 -23.95
C LYS A 72 -6.38 -4.96 -24.56
N ASP A 73 -7.67 -5.36 -24.67
CA ASP A 73 -8.74 -4.48 -25.18
C ASP A 73 -8.94 -3.25 -24.27
N ASN A 74 -8.80 -3.41 -22.94
CA ASN A 74 -8.82 -2.32 -21.98
C ASN A 74 -7.62 -1.36 -22.19
N ALA A 75 -6.41 -1.90 -22.33
CA ALA A 75 -5.22 -1.07 -22.61
C ALA A 75 -5.36 -0.28 -23.92
N GLU A 76 -5.83 -0.91 -25.00
CA GLU A 76 -6.09 -0.25 -26.29
C GLU A 76 -7.21 0.82 -26.17
N TRP A 77 -8.23 0.58 -25.37
CA TRP A 77 -9.29 1.56 -25.10
C TRP A 77 -8.74 2.74 -24.29
N LEU A 78 -7.96 2.50 -23.23
CA LEU A 78 -7.29 3.53 -22.43
C LEU A 78 -6.38 4.42 -23.30
N LEU A 79 -5.53 3.80 -24.14
CA LEU A 79 -4.72 4.51 -25.15
C LEU A 79 -5.57 5.49 -25.96
N ASN A 80 -6.72 5.02 -26.48
CA ASN A 80 -7.60 5.83 -27.29
C ASN A 80 -8.28 6.95 -26.48
N GLN A 81 -8.62 6.72 -25.19
CA GLN A 81 -9.15 7.78 -24.32
C GLN A 81 -8.12 8.88 -24.09
N PHE A 82 -6.91 8.54 -23.64
CA PHE A 82 -5.84 9.54 -23.45
C PHE A 82 -5.53 10.32 -24.73
N LYS A 83 -5.47 9.63 -25.86
CA LYS A 83 -5.28 10.27 -27.16
C LYS A 83 -6.42 11.25 -27.51
N SER A 84 -7.67 10.87 -27.24
CA SER A 84 -8.83 11.74 -27.45
C SER A 84 -8.80 12.99 -26.57
N TYR A 85 -8.24 12.88 -25.37
CA TYR A 85 -8.04 14.00 -24.45
C TYR A 85 -6.91 14.93 -24.89
N GLY A 86 -6.04 14.50 -25.79
CA GLY A 86 -4.96 15.31 -26.37
C GLY A 86 -3.59 15.07 -25.73
N TRP A 87 -3.42 13.92 -25.09
CA TRP A 87 -2.15 13.47 -24.58
C TRP A 87 -1.32 12.81 -25.69
N ASP A 88 -0.02 12.92 -25.57
CA ASP A 88 0.93 12.07 -26.28
C ASP A 88 1.02 10.73 -25.56
N VAL A 89 0.58 9.64 -26.20
CA VAL A 89 0.34 8.36 -25.52
C VAL A 89 0.80 7.18 -26.36
N HIS A 90 1.38 6.19 -25.69
CA HIS A 90 1.76 4.90 -26.28
C HIS A 90 1.54 3.76 -25.28
N ILE A 91 1.60 2.52 -25.78
CA ILE A 91 1.67 1.32 -24.94
C ILE A 91 3.13 0.86 -24.93
N GLU A 92 3.67 0.63 -23.74
CA GLU A 92 4.95 -0.03 -23.52
C GLU A 92 4.74 -1.47 -23.09
N ASN A 93 5.49 -2.42 -23.67
CA ASN A 93 5.27 -3.83 -23.47
C ASN A 93 6.42 -4.48 -22.74
N PHE A 94 6.08 -5.38 -21.79
CA PHE A 94 7.03 -6.24 -21.11
C PHE A 94 6.56 -7.70 -21.19
N ASP A 95 7.49 -8.65 -21.26
CA ASP A 95 7.19 -10.08 -21.28
C ASP A 95 7.56 -10.70 -19.93
N VAL A 96 6.56 -10.95 -19.09
CA VAL A 96 6.71 -11.36 -17.70
C VAL A 96 6.25 -12.78 -17.44
N LEU A 97 6.81 -13.44 -16.44
CA LEU A 97 6.33 -14.72 -15.97
C LEU A 97 4.99 -14.53 -15.22
N PHE A 98 3.91 -15.06 -15.76
CA PHE A 98 2.62 -15.10 -15.07
C PHE A 98 2.02 -16.50 -15.13
N PRO A 99 2.20 -17.32 -14.07
CA PRO A 99 1.67 -18.68 -14.03
C PRO A 99 0.15 -18.67 -13.87
N THR A 100 -0.54 -19.38 -14.76
CA THR A 100 -1.99 -19.57 -14.73
C THR A 100 -2.37 -21.01 -14.43
N PRO A 101 -3.47 -21.31 -13.70
CA PRO A 101 -3.74 -22.63 -13.18
C PRO A 101 -4.24 -23.59 -14.27
N ILE A 102 -3.63 -24.81 -14.35
CA ILE A 102 -4.07 -25.92 -15.18
C ILE A 102 -4.88 -26.92 -14.36
N GLU A 103 -4.39 -27.26 -13.15
CA GLU A 103 -5.02 -28.27 -12.31
C GLU A 103 -4.95 -27.85 -10.83
N ARG A 104 -6.06 -28.05 -10.13
CA ARG A 104 -6.22 -27.72 -8.71
C ARG A 104 -7.06 -28.80 -8.04
N VAL A 105 -6.53 -29.43 -7.01
CA VAL A 105 -7.23 -30.46 -6.23
C VAL A 105 -6.99 -30.22 -4.74
N VAL A 106 -8.05 -30.22 -3.95
CA VAL A 106 -8.02 -30.32 -2.50
C VAL A 106 -9.02 -31.37 -2.06
N GLU A 107 -8.54 -32.42 -1.42
CA GLU A 107 -9.37 -33.52 -0.96
C GLU A 107 -9.01 -33.87 0.48
N LEU A 108 -9.99 -33.92 1.38
CA LEU A 108 -9.86 -34.61 2.65
C LEU A 108 -9.93 -36.12 2.36
N VAL A 109 -8.87 -36.84 2.69
CA VAL A 109 -8.78 -38.30 2.42
C VAL A 109 -8.95 -39.14 3.68
N ALA A 110 -8.90 -38.54 4.84
CA ALA A 110 -9.17 -39.13 6.15
C ALA A 110 -9.55 -38.04 7.17
N PRO A 111 -10.36 -38.31 8.21
CA PRO A 111 -11.03 -39.60 8.53
C PRO A 111 -12.27 -39.89 7.65
N THR A 112 -12.79 -38.85 7.00
CA THR A 112 -13.89 -38.91 6.02
C THR A 112 -13.39 -38.40 4.68
N THR A 113 -14.08 -38.72 3.61
CA THR A 113 -13.76 -38.17 2.29
C THR A 113 -14.58 -36.92 2.01
N PHE A 114 -13.92 -35.86 1.57
CA PHE A 114 -14.54 -34.61 1.08
C PHE A 114 -13.66 -34.03 -0.03
N LYS A 115 -14.28 -33.59 -1.10
CA LYS A 115 -13.59 -32.89 -2.20
C LYS A 115 -14.06 -31.45 -2.23
N ALA A 116 -13.11 -30.51 -2.13
CA ALA A 116 -13.39 -29.10 -2.24
C ALA A 116 -13.94 -28.74 -3.63
N ALA A 117 -14.90 -27.84 -3.67
CA ALA A 117 -15.52 -27.40 -4.92
C ALA A 117 -14.55 -26.54 -5.75
N LEU A 118 -13.75 -25.72 -5.08
CA LEU A 118 -12.78 -24.78 -5.69
C LEU A 118 -13.42 -23.90 -6.76
N GLN A 119 -14.67 -23.55 -6.59
CA GLN A 119 -15.46 -22.78 -7.53
C GLN A 119 -16.39 -21.82 -6.77
N GLU A 120 -16.40 -20.59 -7.20
CA GLU A 120 -17.34 -19.58 -6.73
C GLU A 120 -18.67 -19.71 -7.47
N THR A 121 -19.77 -19.41 -6.78
CA THR A 121 -21.12 -19.61 -7.32
C THR A 121 -21.56 -18.37 -8.09
N ALA A 122 -21.99 -18.53 -9.33
CA ALA A 122 -22.65 -17.48 -10.08
C ALA A 122 -23.99 -17.08 -9.41
N LEU A 123 -24.27 -15.79 -9.33
CA LEU A 123 -25.46 -15.24 -8.69
C LEU A 123 -26.42 -14.67 -9.74
N PRO A 124 -27.72 -15.00 -9.67
CA PRO A 124 -28.70 -14.51 -10.64
C PRO A 124 -28.84 -12.99 -10.67
N GLU A 125 -28.60 -12.31 -9.56
CA GLU A 125 -28.68 -10.87 -9.37
C GLU A 125 -27.51 -10.15 -10.02
N ASP A 126 -26.40 -10.87 -10.20
CA ASP A 126 -25.13 -10.37 -10.71
C ASP A 126 -24.71 -11.13 -11.98
N PRO A 127 -25.00 -10.59 -13.17
CA PRO A 127 -24.71 -11.27 -14.44
C PRO A 127 -23.22 -11.47 -14.71
N THR A 128 -22.35 -10.62 -14.17
CA THR A 128 -20.89 -10.71 -14.36
C THR A 128 -20.29 -11.89 -13.60
N SER A 129 -20.87 -12.31 -12.50
CA SER A 129 -20.44 -13.50 -11.75
C SER A 129 -20.54 -14.80 -12.57
N ASN A 130 -21.30 -14.82 -13.68
CA ASN A 130 -21.47 -16.01 -14.53
C ASN A 130 -20.45 -16.11 -15.69
N GLN A 131 -19.41 -15.31 -15.72
CA GLN A 131 -18.41 -15.31 -16.82
C GLN A 131 -17.31 -16.37 -16.62
N GLN A 132 -17.67 -17.56 -16.18
CA GLN A 132 -16.75 -18.62 -15.76
C GLN A 132 -15.78 -19.11 -16.86
N SER A 133 -16.11 -18.92 -18.13
CA SER A 133 -15.23 -19.29 -19.24
C SER A 133 -14.05 -18.33 -19.44
N GLU A 134 -14.13 -17.13 -18.87
CA GLU A 134 -13.12 -16.09 -18.99
C GLU A 134 -12.43 -15.77 -17.65
N GLN A 135 -13.09 -16.07 -16.54
CA GLN A 135 -12.56 -15.88 -15.21
C GLN A 135 -11.37 -16.79 -14.94
N LEU A 136 -10.29 -16.28 -14.39
CA LEU A 136 -9.30 -17.12 -13.74
C LEU A 136 -9.98 -17.88 -12.58
N PRO A 137 -9.83 -19.19 -12.50
CA PRO A 137 -10.32 -19.93 -11.35
C PRO A 137 -9.60 -19.47 -10.07
N SER A 138 -10.15 -19.79 -8.89
CA SER A 138 -9.52 -19.46 -7.61
C SER A 138 -8.16 -20.17 -7.47
N TYR A 139 -7.07 -19.43 -7.36
CA TYR A 139 -5.70 -19.93 -7.21
C TYR A 139 -4.78 -18.87 -6.59
N ASN A 140 -3.57 -19.27 -6.24
CA ASN A 140 -2.50 -18.34 -5.89
C ASN A 140 -1.42 -18.36 -6.97
N ALA A 141 -1.19 -17.21 -7.63
CA ALA A 141 -0.10 -17.05 -8.57
C ALA A 141 1.26 -17.24 -7.88
N TYR A 142 2.23 -17.79 -8.62
CA TYR A 142 3.56 -18.16 -8.13
C TYR A 142 3.61 -19.25 -7.05
N SER A 143 2.50 -19.95 -6.83
CA SER A 143 2.57 -21.26 -6.18
C SER A 143 3.35 -22.23 -7.05
N ILE A 144 4.40 -22.85 -6.52
CA ILE A 144 5.10 -23.92 -7.24
C ILE A 144 4.16 -25.12 -7.49
N ASP A 145 4.36 -25.84 -8.58
CA ASP A 145 3.65 -27.08 -8.85
C ASP A 145 3.95 -28.14 -7.78
N GLY A 146 2.93 -28.94 -7.44
CA GLY A 146 3.10 -30.01 -6.47
C GLY A 146 1.90 -30.94 -6.39
N ASP A 147 2.17 -32.17 -5.93
CA ASP A 147 1.18 -33.21 -5.68
C ASP A 147 1.56 -33.90 -4.38
N VAL A 148 0.91 -33.51 -3.28
CA VAL A 148 1.30 -33.92 -1.93
C VAL A 148 0.12 -34.37 -1.09
N THR A 149 0.37 -35.34 -0.20
CA THR A 149 -0.63 -35.78 0.79
C THR A 149 -0.01 -35.83 2.18
N GLY A 150 -0.60 -35.15 3.12
CA GLY A 150 -0.09 -35.03 4.48
C GLY A 150 -1.15 -34.85 5.55
N PRO A 151 -0.78 -34.96 6.83
CA PRO A 151 -1.66 -34.53 7.92
C PRO A 151 -1.96 -33.04 7.80
N LEU A 152 -3.15 -32.62 8.26
CA LEU A 152 -3.55 -31.21 8.26
C LEU A 152 -3.27 -30.56 9.61
N VAL A 153 -2.71 -29.35 9.62
CA VAL A 153 -2.45 -28.54 10.82
C VAL A 153 -2.96 -27.13 10.60
N PHE A 154 -3.72 -26.59 11.57
CA PHE A 154 -4.20 -25.21 11.55
C PHE A 154 -3.15 -24.28 12.18
N VAL A 155 -2.75 -23.26 11.44
CA VAL A 155 -1.66 -22.37 11.81
C VAL A 155 -2.10 -20.90 11.96
N ASN A 156 -3.35 -20.66 12.31
CA ASN A 156 -3.91 -19.31 12.48
C ASN A 156 -3.66 -18.43 11.24
N TYR A 157 -2.87 -17.36 11.35
CA TYR A 157 -2.46 -16.50 10.24
C TYR A 157 -1.15 -16.95 9.55
N GLY A 158 -0.48 -17.98 10.08
CA GLY A 158 0.78 -18.51 9.51
C GLY A 158 1.96 -17.57 9.60
N ILE A 159 1.99 -16.70 10.60
CA ILE A 159 3.13 -15.82 10.92
C ILE A 159 4.11 -16.53 11.88
N PRO A 160 5.38 -16.08 12.02
CA PRO A 160 6.36 -16.74 12.88
C PRO A 160 5.87 -17.04 14.32
N ALA A 161 5.14 -16.12 14.95
CA ALA A 161 4.63 -16.28 16.30
C ALA A 161 3.59 -17.43 16.41
N ASP A 162 2.85 -17.74 15.34
CA ASP A 162 1.90 -18.84 15.33
C ASP A 162 2.62 -20.20 15.38
N TYR A 163 3.78 -20.30 14.76
CA TYR A 163 4.61 -21.52 14.80
C TYR A 163 5.27 -21.70 16.17
N GLU A 164 5.69 -20.62 16.83
CA GLU A 164 6.18 -20.68 18.23
C GLU A 164 5.07 -21.24 19.16
N GLU A 165 3.82 -20.82 18.98
CA GLU A 165 2.67 -21.32 19.75
C GLU A 165 2.43 -22.83 19.50
N LEU A 166 2.49 -23.27 18.25
CA LEU A 166 2.39 -24.70 17.91
C LEU A 166 3.50 -25.54 18.56
N GLU A 167 4.74 -25.05 18.55
CA GLU A 167 5.86 -25.73 19.19
C GLU A 167 5.65 -25.88 20.69
N GLN A 168 5.06 -24.88 21.37
CA GLN A 168 4.72 -24.97 22.79
C GLN A 168 3.70 -26.09 23.08
N HIS A 169 2.76 -26.34 22.16
CA HIS A 169 1.83 -27.47 22.21
C HIS A 169 2.42 -28.79 21.67
N GLY A 170 3.71 -28.84 21.37
CA GLY A 170 4.40 -30.03 20.84
C GLY A 170 3.94 -30.43 19.43
N ILE A 171 3.33 -29.50 18.67
CA ILE A 171 2.82 -29.73 17.33
C ILE A 171 3.87 -29.29 16.29
N SER A 172 4.31 -30.21 15.47
CA SER A 172 5.20 -29.96 14.34
C SER A 172 4.44 -29.96 13.03
N VAL A 173 4.74 -29.00 12.16
CA VAL A 173 4.20 -28.95 10.78
C VAL A 173 5.09 -29.67 9.77
N LYS A 174 6.21 -30.27 10.19
CA LYS A 174 7.12 -30.98 9.28
C LYS A 174 6.41 -32.15 8.60
N GLY A 175 6.38 -32.11 7.26
CA GLY A 175 5.66 -33.11 6.45
C GLY A 175 4.13 -32.98 6.46
N ALA A 176 3.61 -31.89 7.05
CA ALA A 176 2.18 -31.57 7.06
C ALA A 176 1.80 -30.61 5.94
N ILE A 177 0.51 -30.59 5.62
CA ILE A 177 -0.14 -29.49 4.90
C ILE A 177 -0.70 -28.55 5.96
N VAL A 178 -0.39 -27.26 5.85
CA VAL A 178 -0.93 -26.26 6.78
C VAL A 178 -2.19 -25.60 6.18
N ILE A 179 -3.12 -25.20 7.06
CA ILE A 179 -4.25 -24.34 6.69
C ILE A 179 -4.18 -23.04 7.52
N ALA A 180 -4.13 -21.90 6.82
CA ALA A 180 -4.00 -20.57 7.40
C ALA A 180 -5.20 -19.68 7.03
N LYS A 181 -5.49 -18.71 7.89
CA LYS A 181 -6.42 -17.62 7.56
C LYS A 181 -5.73 -16.54 6.72
N TYR A 182 -6.46 -15.87 5.84
CA TYR A 182 -6.06 -14.54 5.36
C TYR A 182 -6.01 -13.54 6.51
N GLY A 183 -5.27 -12.44 6.35
CA GLY A 183 -5.03 -11.47 7.42
C GLY A 183 -3.75 -11.74 8.21
N GLY A 184 -3.41 -10.82 9.12
CA GLY A 184 -2.20 -10.88 9.96
C GLY A 184 -0.88 -10.63 9.22
N SER A 185 -0.80 -10.93 7.93
CA SER A 185 0.37 -10.69 7.06
C SER A 185 -0.02 -10.77 5.59
N TRP A 186 0.90 -10.38 4.72
CA TRP A 186 0.84 -10.69 3.29
C TRP A 186 0.66 -12.19 3.05
N ARG A 187 -0.16 -12.55 2.04
CA ARG A 187 -0.50 -13.97 1.80
C ARG A 187 0.71 -14.85 1.47
N GLY A 188 1.75 -14.30 0.82
CA GLY A 188 3.00 -15.01 0.51
C GLY A 188 3.84 -15.36 1.73
N ILE A 189 3.67 -14.67 2.86
CA ILE A 189 4.36 -15.00 4.11
C ILE A 189 3.91 -16.36 4.66
N LYS A 190 2.65 -16.73 4.47
CA LYS A 190 2.10 -17.99 4.99
C LYS A 190 2.81 -19.24 4.45
N PRO A 191 2.94 -19.44 3.12
CA PRO A 191 3.71 -20.54 2.58
C PRO A 191 5.22 -20.41 2.82
N LYS A 192 5.78 -19.18 2.88
CA LYS A 192 7.19 -18.95 3.22
C LYS A 192 7.52 -19.52 4.59
N VAL A 193 6.82 -19.08 5.63
CA VAL A 193 7.06 -19.53 7.01
C VAL A 193 6.72 -21.01 7.17
N ALA A 194 5.66 -21.51 6.51
CA ALA A 194 5.30 -22.92 6.50
C ALA A 194 6.46 -23.77 5.94
N ALA A 195 7.03 -23.38 4.81
CA ALA A 195 8.16 -24.08 4.20
C ALA A 195 9.43 -24.04 5.08
N GLU A 196 9.71 -22.92 5.73
CA GLU A 196 10.82 -22.78 6.70
C GLU A 196 10.69 -23.76 7.86
N HIS A 197 9.45 -24.08 8.31
CA HIS A 197 9.14 -25.08 9.33
C HIS A 197 8.96 -26.50 8.77
N GLY A 198 9.19 -26.72 7.46
CA GLY A 198 9.18 -28.05 6.82
C GLY A 198 7.80 -28.57 6.43
N ALA A 199 6.79 -27.72 6.33
CA ALA A 199 5.50 -28.09 5.72
C ALA A 199 5.68 -28.43 4.24
N ILE A 200 4.77 -29.26 3.70
CA ILE A 200 4.81 -29.72 2.31
C ILE A 200 3.71 -29.12 1.42
N GLY A 201 2.81 -28.31 1.99
CA GLY A 201 1.75 -27.62 1.28
C GLY A 201 1.06 -26.60 2.19
N CYS A 202 0.37 -25.63 1.59
CA CYS A 202 -0.35 -24.58 2.30
C CYS A 202 -1.72 -24.33 1.67
N LEU A 203 -2.76 -24.30 2.49
CA LEU A 203 -4.10 -23.83 2.14
C LEU A 203 -4.35 -22.50 2.84
N ILE A 204 -5.00 -21.55 2.14
CA ILE A 204 -5.33 -20.26 2.70
C ILE A 204 -6.84 -20.01 2.54
N TYR A 205 -7.53 -19.53 3.56
CA TYR A 205 -8.96 -19.21 3.49
C TYR A 205 -9.29 -17.88 4.19
N SER A 206 -10.32 -17.18 3.71
CA SER A 206 -10.92 -16.05 4.43
C SER A 206 -11.84 -16.58 5.52
N ASP A 207 -11.59 -16.22 6.79
CA ASP A 207 -12.48 -16.62 7.87
C ASP A 207 -13.71 -15.68 7.89
N PRO A 208 -14.95 -16.19 8.05
CA PRO A 208 -16.15 -15.34 8.03
C PRO A 208 -16.23 -14.34 9.17
N ARG A 209 -15.35 -14.42 10.18
CA ARG A 209 -15.16 -13.41 11.22
C ARG A 209 -14.47 -12.14 10.67
N ASP A 210 -13.62 -12.29 9.66
CA ASP A 210 -12.80 -11.19 9.15
C ASP A 210 -13.52 -10.43 8.01
N ASP A 211 -14.12 -11.15 7.04
CA ASP A 211 -14.74 -10.52 5.85
C ASP A 211 -16.09 -11.16 5.43
N GLY A 212 -16.66 -12.05 6.27
CA GLY A 212 -17.90 -12.79 5.95
C GLY A 212 -19.08 -12.41 6.86
N TYR A 213 -20.00 -13.35 7.04
CA TYR A 213 -21.30 -13.16 7.69
C TYR A 213 -21.24 -12.65 9.15
N ALA A 214 -20.11 -12.70 9.81
CA ALA A 214 -19.97 -12.15 11.16
C ALA A 214 -19.95 -10.61 11.17
N ASN A 215 -19.67 -9.97 10.02
CA ASN A 215 -19.62 -8.52 9.87
C ASN A 215 -20.86 -7.93 9.19
N GLY A 216 -21.79 -8.77 8.71
CA GLY A 216 -23.01 -8.30 8.05
C GLY A 216 -23.57 -9.29 7.05
N ASP A 217 -24.59 -8.86 6.32
CA ASP A 217 -25.20 -9.67 5.28
C ASP A 217 -24.18 -9.93 4.14
N VAL A 218 -24.17 -11.18 3.68
CA VAL A 218 -23.29 -11.57 2.57
C VAL A 218 -23.91 -11.22 1.21
N PHE A 219 -23.05 -11.02 0.22
CA PHE A 219 -23.42 -10.74 -1.15
C PHE A 219 -24.33 -11.88 -1.72
N PRO A 220 -25.42 -11.58 -2.45
CA PRO A 220 -25.82 -10.25 -2.97
C PRO A 220 -26.71 -9.42 -2.05
N LYS A 221 -27.08 -9.88 -0.85
CA LYS A 221 -27.94 -9.11 0.08
C LYS A 221 -27.20 -7.98 0.77
N GLY A 222 -25.92 -8.15 1.02
CA GLY A 222 -25.04 -7.19 1.62
C GLY A 222 -23.62 -7.29 1.06
N PRO A 223 -22.67 -6.53 1.59
CA PRO A 223 -21.35 -6.39 0.96
C PRO A 223 -20.37 -7.50 1.32
N MET A 224 -20.71 -8.39 2.29
CA MET A 224 -19.73 -9.34 2.85
C MET A 224 -19.56 -10.59 1.99
N ARG A 225 -18.43 -11.29 2.16
CA ARG A 225 -18.04 -12.50 1.41
C ARG A 225 -19.02 -13.65 1.62
N PRO A 226 -19.62 -14.22 0.55
CA PRO A 226 -20.43 -15.44 0.65
C PRO A 226 -19.56 -16.68 0.87
N ALA A 227 -20.20 -17.79 1.28
CA ALA A 227 -19.52 -19.02 1.68
C ALA A 227 -18.59 -19.62 0.62
N GLN A 228 -18.88 -19.41 -0.65
CA GLN A 228 -18.10 -19.88 -1.78
C GLN A 228 -17.10 -18.84 -2.31
N GLY A 229 -17.15 -17.60 -1.84
CA GLY A 229 -16.24 -16.55 -2.27
C GLY A 229 -14.78 -16.85 -1.88
N VAL A 230 -13.86 -16.65 -2.82
CA VAL A 230 -12.45 -16.96 -2.64
C VAL A 230 -11.59 -15.73 -2.95
N GLN A 231 -10.69 -15.38 -2.05
CA GLN A 231 -9.65 -14.40 -2.34
C GLN A 231 -8.55 -15.07 -3.19
N ARG A 232 -8.43 -14.67 -4.47
CA ARG A 232 -7.26 -14.99 -5.31
C ARG A 232 -6.05 -14.21 -4.81
N GLY A 233 -4.95 -14.32 -5.47
CA GLY A 233 -3.82 -13.43 -5.24
C GLY A 233 -2.46 -14.10 -5.44
N SER A 234 -1.43 -13.30 -5.55
CA SER A 234 -0.05 -13.75 -5.61
C SER A 234 0.44 -14.23 -4.25
N VAL A 235 1.23 -15.29 -4.23
CA VAL A 235 2.01 -15.74 -3.07
C VAL A 235 3.51 -15.59 -3.30
N ALA A 236 3.90 -14.78 -4.30
CA ALA A 236 5.29 -14.40 -4.48
C ALA A 236 5.86 -13.78 -3.19
N ASP A 237 7.13 -14.06 -2.88
CA ASP A 237 7.83 -13.43 -1.76
C ASP A 237 8.27 -11.99 -2.11
N MET A 238 7.28 -11.12 -2.41
CA MET A 238 7.50 -9.73 -2.80
C MET A 238 8.33 -8.91 -1.78
N PRO A 239 8.33 -9.22 -0.47
CA PRO A 239 9.29 -8.60 0.44
C PRO A 239 10.76 -8.82 0.10
N VAL A 240 11.10 -9.76 -0.77
CA VAL A 240 12.45 -9.95 -1.32
C VAL A 240 12.69 -9.03 -2.52
N TYR A 241 11.80 -9.04 -3.50
CA TYR A 241 11.63 -8.06 -4.59
C TYR A 241 10.27 -8.25 -5.26
N PRO A 242 9.59 -7.20 -5.72
CA PRO A 242 8.42 -7.27 -6.61
C PRO A 242 8.87 -7.36 -8.09
N GLY A 243 7.91 -7.28 -9.01
CA GLY A 243 8.17 -7.36 -10.44
C GLY A 243 8.34 -8.80 -10.94
N ASP A 244 8.82 -8.95 -12.17
CA ASP A 244 9.00 -10.27 -12.78
C ASP A 244 10.00 -11.13 -12.00
N PRO A 245 9.60 -12.30 -11.50
CA PRO A 245 10.51 -13.19 -10.78
C PRO A 245 11.78 -13.57 -11.54
N LEU A 246 11.78 -13.45 -12.86
CA LEU A 246 12.90 -13.86 -13.70
C LEU A 246 13.87 -12.73 -14.06
N THR A 247 13.53 -11.46 -13.81
CA THR A 247 14.34 -10.31 -14.18
C THR A 247 14.57 -9.32 -13.04
N PRO A 248 14.91 -9.75 -11.79
CA PRO A 248 15.02 -8.83 -10.65
C PRO A 248 16.03 -7.71 -10.89
N GLY A 249 15.58 -6.46 -10.77
CA GLY A 249 16.40 -5.26 -10.89
C GLY A 249 16.69 -4.81 -12.33
N VAL A 250 16.03 -5.42 -13.32
CA VAL A 250 16.13 -5.04 -14.74
C VAL A 250 14.80 -5.28 -15.43
N GLY A 251 14.31 -4.34 -16.22
CA GLY A 251 13.02 -4.48 -16.89
C GLY A 251 12.92 -5.73 -17.80
N ALA A 252 11.76 -6.42 -17.72
CA ALA A 252 11.45 -7.63 -18.46
C ALA A 252 11.20 -7.38 -19.96
N THR A 253 12.10 -6.66 -20.60
CA THR A 253 12.05 -6.40 -22.04
C THR A 253 12.25 -7.71 -22.85
N LYS A 254 11.91 -7.69 -24.12
CA LYS A 254 12.04 -8.86 -25.00
C LYS A 254 13.43 -9.51 -24.97
N ASP A 255 14.46 -8.72 -24.86
CA ASP A 255 15.87 -9.15 -24.88
C ASP A 255 16.49 -9.30 -23.48
N ALA A 256 15.71 -9.16 -22.42
CA ALA A 256 16.18 -9.29 -21.04
C ALA A 256 16.74 -10.67 -20.74
N LYS A 257 17.86 -10.71 -20.01
CA LYS A 257 18.42 -11.96 -19.51
C LYS A 257 17.61 -12.46 -18.32
N ARG A 258 16.97 -13.61 -18.45
CA ARG A 258 16.08 -14.16 -17.44
C ARG A 258 16.73 -15.26 -16.60
N LEU A 259 16.36 -15.32 -15.34
CA LEU A 259 16.56 -16.46 -14.47
C LEU A 259 15.69 -17.63 -14.92
N THR A 260 15.97 -18.81 -14.45
CA THR A 260 15.03 -19.94 -14.51
C THR A 260 14.06 -19.88 -13.31
N VAL A 261 12.89 -20.51 -13.43
CA VAL A 261 11.90 -20.63 -12.32
C VAL A 261 12.56 -21.16 -11.04
N ALA A 262 13.47 -22.13 -11.15
CA ALA A 262 14.21 -22.70 -10.01
C ALA A 262 15.19 -21.73 -9.33
N GLN A 263 15.64 -20.72 -10.06
CA GLN A 263 16.56 -19.68 -9.54
C GLN A 263 15.81 -18.48 -8.96
N ALA A 264 14.55 -18.29 -9.31
CA ALA A 264 13.73 -17.18 -8.83
C ALA A 264 13.47 -17.29 -7.32
N ALA A 265 13.95 -16.32 -6.56
CA ALA A 265 13.87 -16.35 -5.09
C ALA A 265 12.44 -16.16 -4.56
N THR A 266 11.60 -15.47 -5.32
CA THR A 266 10.24 -15.07 -4.92
C THR A 266 9.17 -16.15 -5.16
N ILE A 267 9.47 -17.21 -5.93
CA ILE A 267 8.55 -18.33 -6.15
C ILE A 267 8.52 -19.22 -4.90
N THR A 268 7.31 -19.66 -4.49
CA THR A 268 7.14 -20.48 -3.29
C THR A 268 7.90 -21.79 -3.35
N LYS A 269 8.20 -22.39 -2.19
CA LYS A 269 8.92 -23.68 -2.10
C LYS A 269 7.98 -24.86 -1.90
N ILE A 270 6.69 -24.60 -1.67
CA ILE A 270 5.64 -25.61 -1.47
C ILE A 270 4.38 -25.18 -2.26
N PRO A 271 3.53 -26.12 -2.71
CA PRO A 271 2.27 -25.81 -3.37
C PRO A 271 1.32 -25.08 -2.42
N VAL A 272 0.61 -24.09 -2.97
CA VAL A 272 -0.31 -23.22 -2.23
C VAL A 272 -1.63 -23.11 -2.99
N LEU A 273 -2.76 -23.14 -2.28
CA LEU A 273 -4.06 -22.93 -2.89
C LEU A 273 -5.01 -22.17 -1.95
N PRO A 274 -5.72 -21.13 -2.44
CA PRO A 274 -6.79 -20.49 -1.69
C PRO A 274 -8.06 -21.31 -1.82
N ILE A 275 -8.83 -21.37 -0.72
CA ILE A 275 -10.12 -22.04 -0.68
C ILE A 275 -11.17 -21.14 -0.03
N SER A 276 -12.44 -21.35 -0.35
CA SER A 276 -13.55 -20.69 0.32
C SER A 276 -13.68 -21.14 1.78
N TYR A 277 -14.35 -20.34 2.62
CA TYR A 277 -14.63 -20.81 3.97
C TYR A 277 -15.67 -21.96 3.99
N GLY A 278 -16.48 -22.06 2.94
CA GLY A 278 -17.36 -23.23 2.75
C GLY A 278 -16.56 -24.51 2.54
N ASP A 279 -15.49 -24.48 1.74
CA ASP A 279 -14.58 -25.61 1.53
C ASP A 279 -13.64 -25.85 2.73
N ALA A 280 -13.26 -24.78 3.46
CA ALA A 280 -12.39 -24.88 4.64
C ALA A 280 -13.09 -25.52 5.84
N GLN A 281 -14.40 -25.29 6.01
CA GLN A 281 -15.16 -25.76 7.18
C GLN A 281 -15.09 -27.29 7.36
N PRO A 282 -15.32 -28.16 6.35
CA PRO A 282 -15.17 -29.62 6.53
C PRO A 282 -13.74 -30.06 6.88
N LEU A 283 -12.73 -29.37 6.34
CA LEU A 283 -11.32 -29.65 6.61
C LEU A 283 -10.98 -29.31 8.07
N LEU A 284 -11.37 -28.13 8.53
CA LEU A 284 -11.14 -27.66 9.91
C LEU A 284 -11.95 -28.46 10.93
N ALA A 285 -13.17 -28.87 10.60
CA ALA A 285 -14.01 -29.72 11.47
C ALA A 285 -13.42 -31.12 11.66
N ALA A 286 -12.63 -31.62 10.71
CA ALA A 286 -11.97 -32.92 10.78
C ALA A 286 -10.68 -32.91 11.63
N LEU A 287 -10.19 -31.73 12.04
CA LEU A 287 -8.99 -31.61 12.87
C LEU A 287 -9.17 -32.22 14.26
N GLY A 288 -8.13 -32.88 14.75
CA GLY A 288 -8.01 -33.35 16.12
C GLY A 288 -7.05 -32.49 16.96
N GLY A 289 -6.51 -33.08 18.01
CA GLY A 289 -5.57 -32.44 18.89
C GLY A 289 -6.18 -31.38 19.82
N PRO A 290 -5.35 -30.52 20.43
CA PRO A 290 -5.79 -29.47 21.34
C PRO A 290 -6.78 -28.49 20.72
N VAL A 291 -7.63 -27.90 21.55
CA VAL A 291 -8.50 -26.78 21.14
C VAL A 291 -7.62 -25.56 20.92
N ALA A 292 -7.78 -24.90 19.79
CA ALA A 292 -7.02 -23.71 19.44
C ALA A 292 -7.19 -22.58 20.47
N PRO A 293 -6.15 -21.77 20.73
CA PRO A 293 -6.22 -20.59 21.59
C PRO A 293 -7.43 -19.70 21.23
N ALA A 294 -8.01 -19.03 22.21
CA ALA A 294 -9.21 -18.21 21.99
C ALA A 294 -9.00 -17.14 20.88
N ALA A 295 -7.81 -16.56 20.83
CA ALA A 295 -7.44 -15.55 19.81
C ALA A 295 -7.36 -16.11 18.39
N TRP A 296 -7.20 -17.43 18.22
CA TRP A 296 -7.11 -18.07 16.91
C TRP A 296 -8.48 -18.46 16.33
N ARG A 297 -9.51 -18.52 17.17
CA ARG A 297 -10.84 -18.98 16.76
C ARG A 297 -11.50 -17.94 15.87
N GLY A 298 -12.04 -18.41 14.76
CA GLY A 298 -12.76 -17.60 13.79
C GLY A 298 -14.28 -17.64 13.97
N GLY A 299 -15.02 -17.38 12.89
CA GLY A 299 -16.48 -17.31 12.83
C GLY A 299 -17.19 -18.59 12.38
N LEU A 300 -16.46 -19.65 11.97
CA LEU A 300 -17.10 -20.89 11.57
C LEU A 300 -17.79 -21.62 12.76
N PRO A 301 -18.95 -22.29 12.55
CA PRO A 301 -19.69 -22.98 13.60
C PRO A 301 -19.07 -24.33 13.96
N ILE A 302 -17.77 -24.34 14.30
CA ILE A 302 -16.98 -25.52 14.62
C ILE A 302 -16.17 -25.31 15.89
N THR A 303 -15.61 -26.39 16.46
CA THR A 303 -14.54 -26.27 17.43
C THR A 303 -13.20 -26.19 16.70
N TYR A 304 -12.56 -25.02 16.71
CA TYR A 304 -11.22 -24.85 16.15
C TYR A 304 -10.21 -25.66 16.95
N ARG A 305 -9.46 -26.52 16.27
CA ARG A 305 -8.41 -27.37 16.83
C ARG A 305 -7.10 -27.16 16.09
N LEU A 306 -5.98 -27.34 16.78
CA LEU A 306 -4.65 -27.11 16.19
C LEU A 306 -4.25 -28.17 15.16
N GLY A 307 -4.71 -29.41 15.31
CA GLY A 307 -4.33 -30.50 14.41
C GLY A 307 -3.52 -31.58 15.11
N ALA A 308 -2.67 -32.27 14.35
CA ALA A 308 -2.04 -33.55 14.71
C ALA A 308 -3.05 -34.68 14.97
N GLY A 309 -4.22 -34.60 14.34
CA GLY A 309 -5.30 -35.57 14.42
C GLY A 309 -5.40 -36.46 13.18
N PRO A 310 -6.58 -37.10 12.97
CA PRO A 310 -6.77 -38.04 11.86
C PRO A 310 -6.91 -37.34 10.49
N ALA A 311 -7.04 -36.02 10.45
CA ALA A 311 -7.25 -35.28 9.21
C ALA A 311 -6.02 -35.36 8.29
N ARG A 312 -6.22 -35.86 7.08
CA ARG A 312 -5.21 -35.91 6.02
C ARG A 312 -5.80 -35.31 4.75
N VAL A 313 -4.99 -34.48 4.09
CA VAL A 313 -5.40 -33.76 2.90
C VAL A 313 -4.46 -34.12 1.74
N HIS A 314 -5.04 -34.30 0.56
CA HIS A 314 -4.35 -34.32 -0.72
C HIS A 314 -4.48 -32.95 -1.37
N LEU A 315 -3.34 -32.34 -1.72
CA LEU A 315 -3.24 -31.06 -2.42
C LEU A 315 -2.46 -31.25 -3.71
N ARG A 316 -3.06 -30.87 -4.85
CA ARG A 316 -2.37 -30.85 -6.14
C ARG A 316 -2.57 -29.50 -6.81
N VAL A 317 -1.47 -28.93 -7.26
CA VAL A 317 -1.41 -27.67 -8.02
C VAL A 317 -0.51 -27.88 -9.22
N LYS A 318 -1.00 -27.47 -10.40
CA LYS A 318 -0.22 -27.45 -11.64
C LYS A 318 -0.57 -26.18 -12.42
N SER A 319 0.43 -25.47 -12.91
CA SER A 319 0.29 -24.20 -13.63
C SER A 319 0.97 -24.20 -15.00
N ASP A 320 0.49 -23.38 -15.90
CA ASP A 320 1.19 -22.95 -17.10
C ASP A 320 2.18 -21.83 -16.73
N TRP A 321 3.46 -22.09 -16.85
CA TRP A 321 4.56 -21.18 -16.52
C TRP A 321 5.06 -20.39 -17.73
N SER A 322 4.18 -20.05 -18.66
CA SER A 322 4.54 -19.28 -19.84
C SER A 322 4.64 -17.77 -19.52
N LEU A 323 5.45 -17.09 -20.32
CA LEU A 323 5.49 -15.61 -20.29
C LEU A 323 4.17 -15.07 -20.86
N LYS A 324 3.74 -13.93 -20.32
CA LYS A 324 2.62 -13.13 -20.83
C LYS A 324 3.11 -11.71 -21.10
N THR A 325 2.51 -11.05 -22.07
CA THR A 325 2.85 -9.67 -22.42
C THR A 325 1.98 -8.71 -21.62
N LEU A 326 2.60 -7.73 -20.97
CA LEU A 326 1.96 -6.57 -20.33
C LEU A 326 1.77 -5.43 -21.31
N TYR A 327 0.78 -4.58 -21.02
CA TYR A 327 0.40 -3.43 -21.84
C TYR A 327 0.29 -2.15 -20.99
N ASP A 328 1.41 -1.61 -20.52
CA ASP A 328 1.44 -0.35 -19.77
C ASP A 328 1.09 0.83 -20.68
N VAL A 329 0.05 1.59 -20.32
CA VAL A 329 -0.38 2.77 -21.09
C VAL A 329 0.25 4.01 -20.51
N ILE A 330 1.18 4.63 -21.26
CA ILE A 330 1.95 5.79 -20.81
C ILE A 330 1.53 7.03 -21.60
N ALA A 331 0.99 8.03 -20.91
CA ALA A 331 0.48 9.27 -21.47
C ALA A 331 1.25 10.47 -20.95
N ARG A 332 1.60 11.44 -21.84
CA ARG A 332 2.45 12.56 -21.50
C ARG A 332 1.86 13.89 -21.94
N LEU A 333 1.89 14.90 -21.05
CA LEU A 333 1.73 16.31 -21.37
C LEU A 333 3.09 17.01 -21.17
N PRO A 334 3.70 17.55 -22.23
CA PRO A 334 5.02 18.16 -22.13
C PRO A 334 4.98 19.45 -21.31
N GLY A 335 5.97 19.61 -20.44
CA GLY A 335 6.23 20.83 -19.71
C GLY A 335 6.83 21.93 -20.58
N THR A 336 6.99 23.13 -19.99
CA THR A 336 7.58 24.31 -20.67
C THR A 336 8.92 24.71 -20.07
N THR A 337 8.94 25.40 -18.94
CA THR A 337 10.15 25.99 -18.35
C THR A 337 11.00 25.02 -17.54
N GLU A 338 10.36 23.96 -17.02
CA GLU A 338 10.98 22.89 -16.22
C GLU A 338 10.62 21.52 -16.84
N ALA A 339 10.65 21.41 -18.17
CA ALA A 339 10.17 20.24 -18.92
C ALA A 339 10.93 18.93 -18.61
N ASP A 340 12.13 19.04 -18.06
CA ASP A 340 12.98 17.95 -17.60
C ASP A 340 12.64 17.45 -16.18
N GLN A 341 11.69 18.08 -15.49
CA GLN A 341 11.16 17.61 -14.22
C GLN A 341 9.78 16.96 -14.44
N TRP A 342 9.60 15.73 -13.93
CA TRP A 342 8.43 14.91 -14.22
C TRP A 342 7.55 14.72 -12.97
N ILE A 343 6.27 14.95 -13.14
CA ILE A 343 5.24 14.55 -12.17
C ILE A 343 4.58 13.31 -12.74
N VAL A 344 4.74 12.18 -12.04
CA VAL A 344 4.20 10.89 -12.47
C VAL A 344 2.96 10.56 -11.64
N ARG A 345 1.88 10.13 -12.30
CA ARG A 345 0.62 9.72 -11.72
C ARG A 345 0.27 8.34 -12.26
N GLY A 346 -0.15 7.39 -11.43
CA GLY A 346 -0.48 6.07 -11.91
C GLY A 346 -1.57 5.37 -11.10
N ASN A 347 -2.24 4.45 -11.79
CA ASN A 347 -3.19 3.48 -11.27
C ASN A 347 -3.10 2.24 -12.15
N HIS A 348 -3.34 1.03 -11.62
CA HIS A 348 -3.34 -0.14 -12.49
C HIS A 348 -4.68 -0.37 -13.17
N HIS A 349 -4.67 -1.23 -14.22
CA HIS A 349 -5.87 -1.54 -15.01
C HIS A 349 -6.15 -3.04 -15.15
N ASP A 350 -5.21 -3.90 -14.76
CA ASP A 350 -5.45 -5.34 -14.64
C ASP A 350 -6.21 -5.66 -13.35
N ALA A 351 -6.86 -6.81 -13.31
CA ALA A 351 -7.57 -7.30 -12.14
C ALA A 351 -7.56 -8.83 -12.07
N TRP A 352 -7.76 -9.41 -10.88
CA TRP A 352 -7.90 -10.87 -10.78
C TRP A 352 -9.12 -11.39 -11.53
N VAL A 353 -10.20 -10.63 -11.60
CA VAL A 353 -11.42 -10.96 -12.32
C VAL A 353 -11.98 -9.68 -12.99
N ASN A 354 -13.11 -9.13 -12.49
CA ASN A 354 -13.75 -7.94 -13.05
C ASN A 354 -13.26 -6.62 -12.44
N GLY A 355 -12.78 -6.63 -11.22
CA GLY A 355 -12.00 -5.56 -10.60
C GLY A 355 -12.66 -4.18 -10.55
N ALA A 356 -13.95 -4.10 -10.24
CA ALA A 356 -14.64 -2.81 -10.24
C ALA A 356 -14.21 -1.91 -9.08
N GLU A 357 -13.98 -2.51 -7.91
CA GLU A 357 -13.42 -1.81 -6.76
C GLU A 357 -11.91 -1.74 -6.91
N ASP A 358 -11.26 -2.86 -7.13
CA ASP A 358 -9.82 -3.05 -7.24
C ASP A 358 -9.44 -3.49 -8.66
N PRO A 359 -8.91 -2.57 -9.54
CA PRO A 359 -8.51 -1.17 -9.28
C PRO A 359 -9.37 -0.12 -10.02
N ILE A 360 -10.42 -0.53 -10.73
CA ILE A 360 -11.09 0.34 -11.71
C ILE A 360 -11.69 1.58 -11.02
N SER A 361 -12.04 1.51 -9.73
CA SER A 361 -12.58 2.66 -8.99
C SER A 361 -11.60 3.84 -8.89
N GLY A 362 -10.31 3.58 -8.73
CA GLY A 362 -9.27 4.59 -8.78
C GLY A 362 -8.90 5.01 -10.20
N LEU A 363 -8.86 4.05 -11.13
CA LEU A 363 -8.52 4.31 -12.53
C LEU A 363 -9.52 5.25 -13.22
N VAL A 364 -10.83 5.14 -12.92
CA VAL A 364 -11.82 6.06 -13.51
C VAL A 364 -11.69 7.48 -12.98
N ALA A 365 -11.18 7.66 -11.76
CA ALA A 365 -10.81 8.97 -11.25
C ALA A 365 -9.61 9.55 -12.01
N GLU A 366 -8.58 8.75 -12.24
CA GLU A 366 -7.40 9.12 -13.03
C GLU A 366 -7.78 9.51 -14.48
N LEU A 367 -8.68 8.77 -15.11
CA LEU A 367 -9.17 9.10 -16.46
C LEU A 367 -9.89 10.46 -16.50
N GLU A 368 -10.69 10.78 -15.48
CA GLU A 368 -11.36 12.09 -15.39
C GLU A 368 -10.37 13.21 -15.07
N GLU A 369 -9.33 12.96 -14.29
CA GLU A 369 -8.19 13.87 -14.12
C GLU A 369 -7.55 14.17 -15.49
N ALA A 370 -7.20 13.11 -16.23
CA ALA A 370 -6.55 13.22 -17.53
C ALA A 370 -7.44 13.96 -18.56
N ARG A 371 -8.74 13.69 -18.56
CA ARG A 371 -9.71 14.39 -19.42
C ARG A 371 -9.76 15.87 -19.09
N ALA A 372 -9.81 16.23 -17.82
CA ALA A 372 -9.87 17.61 -17.35
C ALA A 372 -8.57 18.36 -17.68
N LEU A 373 -7.41 17.78 -17.38
CA LEU A 373 -6.09 18.37 -17.71
C LEU A 373 -5.89 18.53 -19.22
N GLY A 374 -6.27 17.52 -20.00
CA GLY A 374 -6.24 17.58 -21.47
C GLY A 374 -7.15 18.69 -22.03
N SER A 375 -8.32 18.90 -21.42
CA SER A 375 -9.21 20.02 -21.78
C SER A 375 -8.58 21.38 -21.49
N LEU A 376 -7.98 21.55 -20.30
CA LEU A 376 -7.25 22.76 -19.95
C LEU A 376 -6.06 23.00 -20.90
N TYR A 377 -5.35 21.94 -21.26
CA TYR A 377 -4.22 22.01 -22.23
C TYR A 377 -4.69 22.45 -23.61
N LYS A 378 -5.80 21.92 -24.12
CA LYS A 378 -6.43 22.35 -25.38
C LYS A 378 -6.90 23.80 -25.35
N GLN A 379 -7.27 24.32 -24.17
CA GLN A 379 -7.68 25.71 -23.94
C GLN A 379 -6.47 26.68 -23.77
N GLY A 380 -5.25 26.19 -23.88
CA GLY A 380 -4.04 27.02 -23.85
C GLY A 380 -3.22 26.98 -22.57
N TRP A 381 -3.68 26.29 -21.50
CA TRP A 381 -2.84 26.05 -20.33
C TRP A 381 -1.64 25.18 -20.69
N ARG A 382 -0.50 25.48 -20.11
CA ARG A 382 0.73 24.71 -20.28
C ARG A 382 1.39 24.54 -18.92
N PRO A 383 1.68 23.30 -18.47
CA PRO A 383 2.40 23.07 -17.23
C PRO A 383 3.85 23.53 -17.33
N LYS A 384 4.47 23.89 -16.21
CA LYS A 384 5.93 24.14 -16.18
C LYS A 384 6.69 22.83 -16.30
N ARG A 385 6.25 21.80 -15.58
CA ARG A 385 6.83 20.45 -15.53
C ARG A 385 6.07 19.49 -16.42
N THR A 386 6.75 18.51 -16.94
CA THR A 386 6.11 17.43 -17.69
C THR A 386 5.25 16.60 -16.76
N ILE A 387 4.04 16.28 -17.20
CA ILE A 387 3.10 15.40 -16.48
C ILE A 387 3.04 14.06 -17.23
N ILE A 388 3.22 12.96 -16.52
CA ILE A 388 3.12 11.59 -17.04
C ILE A 388 1.99 10.89 -16.27
N TYR A 389 1.03 10.33 -16.99
CA TYR A 389 0.00 9.45 -16.47
C TYR A 389 0.26 8.04 -16.96
N ALA A 390 0.07 7.05 -16.10
CA ALA A 390 0.34 5.67 -16.42
C ALA A 390 -0.79 4.77 -15.92
N ALA A 391 -1.43 4.03 -16.84
CA ALA A 391 -2.28 2.92 -16.45
C ALA A 391 -1.43 1.64 -16.53
N TRP A 392 -1.08 1.11 -15.36
CA TRP A 392 -0.18 -0.05 -15.22
C TRP A 392 -0.92 -1.35 -15.47
N ASP A 393 -0.22 -2.32 -16.05
CA ASP A 393 -0.69 -3.69 -16.22
C ASP A 393 0.07 -4.64 -15.29
N GLY A 394 -0.61 -5.65 -14.76
CA GLY A 394 0.05 -6.69 -13.96
C GLY A 394 0.46 -6.25 -12.55
N GLU A 395 -0.26 -5.34 -11.94
CA GLU A 395 -0.10 -5.01 -10.51
C GLU A 395 -0.40 -6.23 -9.65
N GLU A 396 -1.54 -6.85 -9.87
CA GLU A 396 -2.15 -7.92 -9.09
C GLU A 396 -1.24 -9.14 -8.87
N PRO A 397 -0.51 -9.64 -9.88
CA PRO A 397 0.42 -10.75 -9.65
C PRO A 397 1.69 -10.36 -8.90
N GLY A 398 2.07 -9.08 -8.87
CA GLY A 398 3.29 -8.71 -8.16
C GLY A 398 3.90 -7.38 -8.54
N LEU A 399 3.08 -6.37 -8.82
CA LEU A 399 3.50 -5.01 -9.21
C LEU A 399 4.35 -5.05 -10.49
N LEU A 400 3.94 -5.88 -11.48
CA LEU A 400 4.81 -6.20 -12.61
C LEU A 400 5.07 -4.96 -13.49
N GLY A 401 4.03 -4.37 -14.12
CA GLY A 401 4.20 -3.30 -15.10
C GLY A 401 4.93 -2.09 -14.52
N SER A 402 4.48 -1.59 -13.39
CA SER A 402 5.13 -0.43 -12.75
C SER A 402 6.58 -0.70 -12.35
N THR A 403 6.91 -1.93 -11.94
CA THR A 403 8.28 -2.31 -11.59
C THR A 403 9.15 -2.41 -12.83
N GLU A 404 8.68 -3.15 -13.86
CA GLU A 404 9.43 -3.33 -15.10
C GLU A 404 9.69 -1.99 -15.81
N TRP A 405 8.67 -1.10 -15.81
CA TRP A 405 8.82 0.25 -16.34
C TRP A 405 9.81 1.08 -15.51
N ALA A 406 9.71 1.05 -14.20
CA ALA A 406 10.60 1.79 -13.31
C ALA A 406 12.05 1.30 -13.41
N GLU A 407 12.30 0.00 -13.54
CA GLU A 407 13.62 -0.58 -13.72
C GLU A 407 14.20 -0.28 -15.11
N THR A 408 13.36 -0.28 -16.14
CA THR A 408 13.77 0.09 -17.50
C THR A 408 14.19 1.56 -17.61
N HIS A 409 13.44 2.46 -16.95
CA HIS A 409 13.67 3.91 -16.97
C HIS A 409 14.35 4.44 -15.70
N ALA A 410 15.06 3.58 -14.95
CA ALA A 410 15.61 3.90 -13.64
C ALA A 410 16.52 5.16 -13.65
N ASP A 411 17.39 5.31 -14.64
CA ASP A 411 18.30 6.45 -14.72
C ASP A 411 17.56 7.76 -15.00
N GLU A 412 16.56 7.72 -15.89
CA GLU A 412 15.73 8.88 -16.22
C GLU A 412 14.86 9.28 -15.02
N LEU A 413 14.23 8.33 -14.36
CA LEU A 413 13.41 8.57 -13.17
C LEU A 413 14.24 9.13 -12.01
N LYS A 414 15.44 8.61 -11.79
CA LYS A 414 16.36 9.18 -10.78
C LYS A 414 16.80 10.60 -11.13
N ALA A 415 16.94 10.93 -12.39
CA ALA A 415 17.33 12.27 -12.83
C ALA A 415 16.14 13.26 -12.79
N HIS A 416 14.96 12.85 -13.20
CA HIS A 416 13.87 13.73 -13.59
C HIS A 416 12.60 13.65 -12.74
N ALA A 417 12.26 12.49 -12.15
CA ALA A 417 11.02 12.33 -11.40
C ALA A 417 11.03 13.14 -10.09
N VAL A 418 10.12 14.09 -9.99
CA VAL A 418 9.90 14.92 -8.80
C VAL A 418 9.12 14.16 -7.74
N ALA A 419 7.99 13.58 -8.17
CA ALA A 419 7.11 12.79 -7.32
C ALA A 419 6.31 11.80 -8.16
N TYR A 420 5.92 10.69 -7.53
CA TYR A 420 4.95 9.73 -8.01
C TYR A 420 3.68 9.80 -7.14
N LEU A 421 2.53 9.92 -7.76
CA LEU A 421 1.23 9.91 -7.10
C LEU A 421 0.48 8.64 -7.54
N ASN A 422 0.16 7.79 -6.57
CA ASN A 422 -0.56 6.54 -6.78
C ASN A 422 -2.01 6.67 -6.36
N SER A 423 -2.89 5.97 -7.04
CA SER A 423 -4.15 5.46 -6.50
C SER A 423 -4.31 4.02 -6.94
N ASP A 424 -5.26 3.35 -6.33
CA ASP A 424 -5.60 1.96 -6.54
C ASP A 424 -7.13 1.84 -6.39
N GLY A 425 -7.67 1.06 -5.46
CA GLY A 425 -9.08 1.10 -5.11
C GLY A 425 -9.50 2.43 -4.47
N ASN A 426 -10.77 2.82 -4.69
CA ASN A 426 -11.38 4.01 -4.12
C ASN A 426 -12.86 3.79 -3.83
N GLY A 427 -13.29 4.11 -2.61
CA GLY A 427 -14.63 3.89 -2.15
C GLY A 427 -15.20 5.09 -1.39
N ARG A 428 -16.27 4.85 -0.62
CA ARG A 428 -16.95 5.87 0.19
C ARG A 428 -16.26 6.04 1.54
N GLY A 429 -15.95 7.28 1.94
CA GLY A 429 -15.46 7.56 3.29
C GLY A 429 -14.47 8.69 3.40
N PHE A 430 -13.39 8.48 4.12
CA PHE A 430 -12.39 9.47 4.48
C PHE A 430 -11.22 9.47 3.51
N LEU A 431 -10.62 10.64 3.29
CA LEU A 431 -9.38 10.73 2.53
C LEU A 431 -8.25 9.99 3.26
N GLY A 432 -7.68 9.00 2.62
CA GLY A 432 -6.44 8.33 2.99
C GLY A 432 -5.25 8.92 2.23
N VAL A 433 -4.17 9.21 2.95
CA VAL A 433 -2.90 9.63 2.36
C VAL A 433 -1.76 8.93 3.07
N SER A 434 -0.89 8.31 2.31
CA SER A 434 0.36 7.71 2.79
C SER A 434 1.51 8.06 1.84
N GLY A 435 2.73 8.13 2.35
CA GLY A 435 3.90 8.40 1.49
C GLY A 435 5.03 9.15 2.13
N SER A 436 5.77 9.86 1.30
CA SER A 436 6.91 10.67 1.68
C SER A 436 6.51 11.83 2.58
N HIS A 437 6.98 11.84 3.81
CA HIS A 437 6.62 12.88 4.79
C HIS A 437 7.17 14.27 4.46
N SER A 438 8.09 14.36 3.51
CA SER A 438 8.50 15.63 2.89
C SER A 438 7.37 16.30 2.09
N LEU A 439 6.34 15.55 1.69
CA LEU A 439 5.12 16.02 1.02
C LEU A 439 3.90 16.12 1.95
N GLU A 440 4.02 15.81 3.24
CA GLU A 440 2.91 15.83 4.21
C GLU A 440 2.23 17.21 4.29
N LYS A 441 3.00 18.28 4.48
CA LYS A 441 2.47 19.65 4.54
C LYS A 441 1.78 20.07 3.24
N PHE A 442 2.34 19.65 2.10
CA PHE A 442 1.76 19.89 0.79
C PHE A 442 0.37 19.24 0.66
N MET A 443 0.24 17.94 1.03
CA MET A 443 -1.02 17.22 0.93
C MET A 443 -2.07 17.71 1.93
N ASN A 444 -1.68 18.14 3.11
CA ASN A 444 -2.58 18.82 4.03
C ASN A 444 -3.19 20.08 3.39
N GLY A 445 -2.36 20.89 2.69
CA GLY A 445 -2.84 22.05 1.95
C GLY A 445 -3.80 21.70 0.81
N VAL A 446 -3.58 20.60 0.10
CA VAL A 446 -4.51 20.09 -0.92
C VAL A 446 -5.83 19.65 -0.28
N ALA A 447 -5.78 18.87 0.80
CA ALA A 447 -6.95 18.34 1.49
C ALA A 447 -7.85 19.44 2.12
N VAL A 448 -7.26 20.59 2.48
CA VAL A 448 -8.00 21.78 2.96
C VAL A 448 -8.83 22.41 1.83
N ASP A 449 -8.33 22.38 0.59
CA ASP A 449 -8.94 23.05 -0.58
C ASP A 449 -9.89 22.13 -1.38
N VAL A 450 -10.07 20.87 -0.99
CA VAL A 450 -11.03 19.93 -1.57
C VAL A 450 -12.17 19.67 -0.60
N GLU A 451 -13.41 19.80 -1.07
CA GLU A 451 -14.61 19.57 -0.28
C GLU A 451 -14.96 18.08 -0.25
N ASP A 452 -15.26 17.56 0.93
CA ASP A 452 -15.87 16.23 1.06
C ASP A 452 -17.29 16.23 0.51
N PRO A 453 -17.65 15.29 -0.37
CA PRO A 453 -18.89 15.36 -1.15
C PRO A 453 -20.18 15.23 -0.32
N GLU A 454 -20.14 14.57 0.82
CA GLU A 454 -21.32 14.35 1.67
C GLU A 454 -21.42 15.32 2.82
N SER A 455 -20.31 15.53 3.57
CA SER A 455 -20.31 16.37 4.77
C SER A 455 -20.18 17.87 4.47
N ARG A 456 -19.74 18.25 3.26
CA ARG A 456 -19.56 19.64 2.81
C ARG A 456 -18.53 20.44 3.62
N VAL A 457 -17.71 19.78 4.43
CA VAL A 457 -16.49 20.37 5.00
C VAL A 457 -15.30 19.96 4.12
N SER A 458 -14.12 20.54 4.37
CA SER A 458 -12.93 20.09 3.65
C SER A 458 -12.60 18.63 4.00
N ALA A 459 -12.01 17.89 3.05
CA ALA A 459 -11.54 16.52 3.25
C ALA A 459 -10.59 16.44 4.46
N TRP A 460 -9.72 17.46 4.62
CA TRP A 460 -8.87 17.61 5.81
C TRP A 460 -9.68 17.67 7.11
N LYS A 461 -10.74 18.50 7.15
CA LYS A 461 -11.55 18.68 8.35
C LYS A 461 -12.33 17.42 8.70
N ARG A 462 -12.84 16.69 7.70
CA ARG A 462 -13.55 15.43 7.90
C ARG A 462 -12.61 14.38 8.48
N LEU A 463 -11.41 14.24 7.93
CA LEU A 463 -10.39 13.30 8.43
C LEU A 463 -9.96 13.66 9.87
N GLN A 464 -9.72 14.96 10.17
CA GLN A 464 -9.41 15.41 11.51
C GLN A 464 -10.51 15.02 12.52
N ALA A 465 -11.77 15.26 12.16
CA ALA A 465 -12.91 14.92 13.01
C ALA A 465 -13.00 13.42 13.30
N SER A 466 -12.80 12.58 12.28
CA SER A 466 -12.76 11.13 12.43
C SER A 466 -11.65 10.67 13.38
N ARG A 467 -10.43 11.20 13.22
CA ARG A 467 -9.30 10.87 14.11
C ARG A 467 -9.55 11.28 15.55
N ILE A 468 -10.20 12.43 15.77
CA ILE A 468 -10.55 12.89 17.10
C ILE A 468 -11.64 12.02 17.75
N MET A 469 -12.60 11.53 16.95
CA MET A 469 -13.70 10.70 17.48
C MET A 469 -13.25 9.25 17.73
N ASN A 470 -12.55 8.67 16.77
CA ASN A 470 -12.33 7.22 16.69
C ASN A 470 -10.90 6.79 17.05
N GLY A 471 -9.92 7.73 17.05
CA GLY A 471 -8.53 7.43 17.31
C GLY A 471 -8.21 7.06 18.76
N SER A 472 -7.01 6.50 19.00
CA SER A 472 -6.45 6.35 20.34
C SER A 472 -6.24 7.72 21.01
N THR A 473 -5.92 7.73 22.30
CA THR A 473 -5.63 8.98 23.03
C THR A 473 -4.53 9.80 22.35
N GLU A 474 -3.46 9.14 21.90
CA GLU A 474 -2.33 9.75 21.22
C GLU A 474 -2.76 10.34 19.87
N VAL A 475 -3.51 9.60 19.06
CA VAL A 475 -4.04 10.07 17.77
C VAL A 475 -4.97 11.27 17.95
N ARG A 476 -5.82 11.26 18.99
CA ARG A 476 -6.70 12.40 19.31
C ARG A 476 -5.93 13.67 19.67
N HIS A 477 -4.89 13.55 20.51
CA HIS A 477 -4.03 14.68 20.87
C HIS A 477 -3.29 15.19 19.61
N GLU A 478 -2.66 14.31 18.86
CA GLU A 478 -1.95 14.67 17.65
C GLU A 478 -2.85 15.42 16.65
N ALA A 479 -4.06 14.89 16.40
CA ALA A 479 -5.02 15.53 15.49
C ALA A 479 -5.54 16.90 15.95
N ARG A 480 -5.43 17.23 17.25
CA ARG A 480 -5.79 18.55 17.79
C ARG A 480 -4.63 19.54 17.83
N ASP A 481 -3.44 19.04 18.12
CA ASP A 481 -2.30 19.88 18.50
C ASP A 481 -1.35 20.17 17.34
N ARG A 482 -1.29 19.27 16.30
CA ARG A 482 -0.49 19.52 15.10
C ARG A 482 -1.22 20.40 14.08
N GLU A 483 -0.44 21.26 13.40
CA GLU A 483 -0.92 22.06 12.26
C GLU A 483 -1.34 21.15 11.09
N ASP A 484 -0.49 20.17 10.78
CA ASP A 484 -0.71 19.21 9.70
C ASP A 484 -1.11 17.84 10.27
N LEU A 485 -2.09 17.18 9.67
CA LEU A 485 -2.41 15.79 9.97
C LEU A 485 -1.29 14.88 9.43
N ARG A 486 -0.78 14.00 10.26
CA ARG A 486 0.25 13.05 9.85
C ARG A 486 -0.28 12.11 8.78
N ILE A 487 0.49 11.92 7.71
CA ILE A 487 0.20 10.89 6.70
C ILE A 487 0.78 9.53 7.12
N GLY A 488 0.31 8.45 6.48
CA GLY A 488 0.86 7.11 6.71
C GLY A 488 2.23 6.93 6.04
N ALA A 489 3.00 5.95 6.49
CA ALA A 489 4.17 5.48 5.77
C ALA A 489 3.76 4.45 4.71
N LEU A 490 4.54 4.32 3.63
CA LEU A 490 4.33 3.30 2.60
C LEU A 490 5.24 2.08 2.82
N GLY A 491 4.65 0.89 2.68
CA GLY A 491 5.38 -0.38 2.65
C GLY A 491 5.41 -0.91 1.23
N SER A 492 4.53 -1.88 0.94
CA SER A 492 4.29 -2.43 -0.40
C SER A 492 2.79 -2.67 -0.55
N GLY A 493 2.35 -3.09 -1.74
CA GLY A 493 0.97 -3.48 -2.00
C GLY A 493 0.26 -2.61 -3.01
N SER A 494 1.00 -1.73 -3.72
CA SER A 494 0.59 -1.09 -4.96
C SER A 494 1.82 -0.50 -5.69
N ASP A 495 1.60 0.08 -6.87
CA ASP A 495 2.60 0.51 -7.85
C ASP A 495 3.61 1.55 -7.36
N TYR A 496 3.36 2.23 -6.23
CA TYR A 496 4.30 3.16 -5.62
C TYR A 496 5.61 2.49 -5.15
N SER A 497 5.61 1.16 -4.96
CA SER A 497 6.73 0.44 -4.32
C SER A 497 8.04 0.59 -5.11
N SER A 498 8.01 0.47 -6.43
CA SER A 498 9.19 0.63 -7.27
C SER A 498 9.75 2.06 -7.24
N PHE A 499 8.89 3.05 -7.13
CA PHE A 499 9.29 4.46 -7.09
C PHE A 499 9.94 4.85 -5.77
N ILE A 500 9.29 4.57 -4.63
CA ILE A 500 9.82 4.98 -3.32
C ILE A 500 10.89 4.03 -2.80
N ASP A 501 10.64 2.71 -2.81
CA ASP A 501 11.49 1.74 -2.12
C ASP A 501 12.75 1.37 -2.91
N HIS A 502 12.70 1.45 -4.27
CA HIS A 502 13.79 1.10 -5.16
C HIS A 502 14.50 2.31 -5.76
N LEU A 503 13.76 3.32 -6.24
CA LEU A 503 14.35 4.48 -6.91
C LEU A 503 14.52 5.70 -5.99
N GLY A 504 13.90 5.72 -4.81
CA GLY A 504 13.92 6.88 -3.92
C GLY A 504 13.22 8.09 -4.51
N VAL A 505 12.18 7.90 -5.30
CA VAL A 505 11.30 8.96 -5.78
C VAL A 505 10.27 9.27 -4.70
N ALA A 506 10.11 10.54 -4.33
CA ALA A 506 9.07 10.94 -3.39
C ALA A 506 7.69 10.47 -3.88
N SER A 507 6.98 9.70 -3.09
CA SER A 507 5.74 9.05 -3.52
C SER A 507 4.59 9.29 -2.54
N LEU A 508 3.38 9.31 -3.09
CA LEU A 508 2.13 9.40 -2.34
C LEU A 508 1.16 8.32 -2.84
N ASN A 509 0.41 7.71 -1.93
CA ASN A 509 -0.75 6.88 -2.25
C ASN A 509 -2.01 7.55 -1.73
N LEU A 510 -3.03 7.71 -2.57
CA LEU A 510 -4.24 8.49 -2.34
C LEU A 510 -5.48 7.63 -2.61
N GLY A 511 -6.50 7.75 -1.76
CA GLY A 511 -7.80 7.13 -1.95
C GLY A 511 -8.81 7.60 -0.90
N TYR A 512 -10.07 7.35 -1.14
CA TYR A 512 -11.15 7.50 -0.15
C TYR A 512 -11.66 6.12 0.26
N GLY A 513 -12.15 5.97 1.48
CA GLY A 513 -12.71 4.71 1.99
C GLY A 513 -12.98 4.73 3.49
N GLY A 514 -13.39 3.55 3.99
CA GLY A 514 -13.61 3.31 5.44
C GLY A 514 -15.04 3.56 5.93
N GLU A 515 -16.01 3.71 5.03
CA GLU A 515 -17.45 3.72 5.32
C GLU A 515 -18.24 2.75 4.41
N ASP A 516 -17.55 1.90 3.68
CA ASP A 516 -18.09 0.95 2.70
C ASP A 516 -17.41 -0.43 2.79
N ASP A 517 -17.10 -0.88 4.00
CA ASP A 517 -16.48 -2.18 4.22
C ASP A 517 -17.20 -3.32 3.50
N GLY A 518 -16.45 -4.21 2.88
CA GLY A 518 -16.95 -5.36 2.15
C GLY A 518 -16.02 -6.56 2.22
N GLY A 519 -16.49 -7.69 1.73
CA GLY A 519 -15.74 -8.96 1.76
C GLY A 519 -15.50 -9.55 0.38
N ILE A 520 -15.55 -8.75 -0.70
CA ILE A 520 -15.49 -9.28 -2.07
C ILE A 520 -14.09 -9.24 -2.68
N TYR A 521 -13.11 -8.67 -1.99
CA TYR A 521 -11.75 -8.47 -2.46
C TYR A 521 -11.17 -9.71 -3.15
N HIS A 522 -10.71 -9.55 -4.40
CA HIS A 522 -10.13 -10.58 -5.26
C HIS A 522 -11.05 -11.79 -5.56
N SER A 523 -12.37 -11.64 -5.41
CA SER A 523 -13.36 -12.66 -5.79
C SER A 523 -14.05 -12.32 -7.11
N ILE A 524 -14.87 -13.24 -7.64
CA ILE A 524 -15.70 -12.96 -8.82
C ILE A 524 -16.77 -11.92 -8.57
N TYR A 525 -16.97 -11.50 -7.31
CA TYR A 525 -17.98 -10.55 -6.87
C TYR A 525 -17.44 -9.12 -6.76
N ASP A 526 -16.14 -8.89 -7.01
CA ASP A 526 -15.61 -7.54 -7.25
C ASP A 526 -15.99 -7.10 -8.66
N ASP A 527 -17.18 -6.53 -8.78
CA ASP A 527 -17.77 -6.16 -10.05
C ASP A 527 -18.60 -4.88 -9.96
N PHE A 528 -19.07 -4.43 -11.13
CA PHE A 528 -19.87 -3.21 -11.25
C PHE A 528 -21.16 -3.25 -10.43
N TYR A 529 -21.79 -4.44 -10.28
CA TYR A 529 -23.02 -4.58 -9.50
C TYR A 529 -22.72 -4.32 -8.01
N TRP A 530 -21.70 -4.99 -7.44
CA TRP A 530 -21.32 -4.78 -6.04
C TRP A 530 -20.96 -3.32 -5.76
N PHE A 531 -20.07 -2.74 -6.57
CA PHE A 531 -19.59 -1.37 -6.37
C PHE A 531 -20.72 -0.35 -6.36
N THR A 532 -21.66 -0.47 -7.32
CA THR A 532 -22.77 0.47 -7.46
C THR A 532 -23.91 0.26 -6.47
N HIS A 533 -23.86 -0.78 -5.62
CA HIS A 533 -24.83 -1.04 -4.57
C HIS A 533 -24.29 -0.82 -3.17
N PHE A 534 -23.01 -1.03 -2.94
CA PHE A 534 -22.45 -1.10 -1.58
C PHE A 534 -21.28 -0.13 -1.32
N SER A 535 -20.62 0.42 -2.36
CA SER A 535 -19.52 1.38 -2.21
C SER A 535 -19.91 2.80 -2.62
N ASP A 536 -19.16 3.50 -3.47
CA ASP A 536 -19.48 4.85 -3.98
C ASP A 536 -20.56 4.79 -5.07
N THR A 537 -21.78 4.49 -4.68
CA THR A 537 -22.93 4.27 -5.59
C THR A 537 -23.20 5.41 -6.56
N SER A 538 -22.78 6.61 -6.23
CA SER A 538 -22.99 7.84 -7.01
C SER A 538 -21.73 8.41 -7.65
N PHE A 539 -20.58 7.77 -7.45
CA PHE A 539 -19.26 8.19 -7.94
C PHE A 539 -18.82 9.59 -7.47
N VAL A 540 -19.36 10.05 -6.34
CA VAL A 540 -18.99 11.35 -5.78
C VAL A 540 -17.63 11.31 -5.08
N TYR A 541 -17.25 10.16 -4.52
CA TYR A 541 -15.91 9.94 -3.96
C TYR A 541 -14.87 9.67 -5.06
N GLY A 542 -15.24 9.03 -6.17
CA GLY A 542 -14.42 9.01 -7.38
C GLY A 542 -14.10 10.42 -7.87
N ARG A 543 -15.11 11.31 -7.92
CA ARG A 543 -14.89 12.74 -8.22
C ARG A 543 -14.01 13.43 -7.19
N ALA A 544 -14.18 13.13 -5.89
CA ALA A 544 -13.35 13.72 -4.83
C ALA A 544 -11.88 13.27 -4.96
N LEU A 545 -11.63 12.00 -5.31
CA LEU A 545 -10.28 11.52 -5.62
C LEU A 545 -9.68 12.27 -6.81
N ALA A 546 -10.42 12.36 -7.92
CA ALA A 546 -9.97 13.11 -9.10
C ALA A 546 -9.66 14.58 -8.78
N GLN A 547 -10.48 15.22 -7.94
CA GLN A 547 -10.20 16.58 -7.49
C GLN A 547 -8.96 16.67 -6.62
N THR A 548 -8.77 15.73 -5.69
CA THR A 548 -7.63 15.72 -4.76
C THR A 548 -6.32 15.46 -5.49
N ALA A 549 -6.24 14.37 -6.26
CA ALA A 549 -5.04 13.99 -7.01
C ALA A 549 -4.73 15.00 -8.11
N GLY A 550 -5.75 15.45 -8.86
CA GLY A 550 -5.55 16.42 -9.93
C GLY A 550 -5.10 17.81 -9.44
N VAL A 551 -5.60 18.29 -8.28
CA VAL A 551 -5.09 19.52 -7.65
C VAL A 551 -3.63 19.32 -7.19
N ALA A 552 -3.29 18.15 -6.64
CA ALA A 552 -1.90 17.85 -6.26
C ALA A 552 -0.98 17.87 -7.51
N VAL A 553 -1.41 17.22 -8.60
CA VAL A 553 -0.66 17.23 -9.88
C VAL A 553 -0.50 18.65 -10.43
N LEU A 554 -1.58 19.46 -10.46
CA LEU A 554 -1.53 20.86 -10.93
C LEU A 554 -0.53 21.69 -10.10
N ARG A 555 -0.60 21.61 -8.77
CA ARG A 555 0.31 22.35 -7.88
C ARG A 555 1.77 21.93 -8.08
N LEU A 556 2.05 20.62 -8.16
CA LEU A 556 3.41 20.15 -8.41
C LEU A 556 3.91 20.56 -9.79
N ALA A 557 3.07 20.46 -10.81
CA ALA A 557 3.44 20.81 -12.19
C ALA A 557 3.67 22.31 -12.39
N ASN A 558 2.97 23.18 -11.65
CA ASN A 558 3.02 24.64 -11.82
C ASN A 558 3.83 25.36 -10.73
N ALA A 559 4.24 24.69 -9.65
CA ALA A 559 4.95 25.32 -8.53
C ALA A 559 6.16 26.13 -9.02
N ASP A 560 6.31 27.36 -8.52
CA ASP A 560 7.50 28.17 -8.72
C ASP A 560 8.70 27.55 -7.98
N VAL A 561 8.46 27.10 -6.74
CA VAL A 561 9.39 26.31 -5.93
C VAL A 561 8.68 25.07 -5.47
N LEU A 562 9.23 23.89 -5.70
CA LEU A 562 8.61 22.62 -5.29
C LEU A 562 8.22 22.64 -3.80
N PRO A 563 7.02 22.16 -3.43
CA PRO A 563 6.40 22.42 -2.13
C PRO A 563 6.86 21.50 -1.00
N PHE A 564 8.08 20.95 -1.07
CA PHE A 564 8.64 20.08 -0.04
C PHE A 564 8.80 20.80 1.30
N ALA A 565 8.57 20.08 2.42
CA ALA A 565 8.76 20.55 3.79
C ALA A 565 9.46 19.46 4.60
N PHE A 566 10.46 19.83 5.39
CA PHE A 566 11.26 18.83 6.09
C PHE A 566 11.04 18.80 7.61
N THR A 567 10.33 19.77 8.17
CA THR A 567 10.01 19.75 9.61
C THR A 567 9.14 18.54 9.97
N ASN A 568 8.09 18.27 9.18
CA ASN A 568 7.21 17.10 9.38
C ASN A 568 7.97 15.78 9.21
N LEU A 569 8.87 15.70 8.23
CA LEU A 569 9.75 14.54 8.04
C LEU A 569 10.63 14.28 9.27
N ALA A 570 11.30 15.33 9.78
CA ALA A 570 12.16 15.22 10.96
C ALA A 570 11.38 14.77 12.21
N GLU A 571 10.20 15.34 12.46
CA GLU A 571 9.30 14.93 13.54
C GLU A 571 8.86 13.47 13.43
N THR A 572 8.57 13.03 12.21
CA THR A 572 8.17 11.64 11.95
C THR A 572 9.33 10.68 12.18
N ILE A 573 10.53 10.97 11.69
CA ILE A 573 11.73 10.15 11.98
C ILE A 573 11.99 10.10 13.50
N GLN A 574 11.80 11.21 14.21
CA GLN A 574 11.92 11.23 15.69
C GLN A 574 10.95 10.23 16.34
N THR A 575 9.71 10.17 15.86
CA THR A 575 8.72 9.20 16.35
C THR A 575 9.20 7.77 16.07
N TYR A 576 9.69 7.49 14.86
CA TYR A 576 10.20 6.17 14.51
C TYR A 576 11.39 5.73 15.37
N VAL A 577 12.30 6.65 15.68
CA VAL A 577 13.44 6.34 16.56
C VAL A 577 12.99 6.04 17.99
N LYS A 578 12.01 6.78 18.53
CA LYS A 578 11.41 6.50 19.84
C LYS A 578 10.72 5.13 19.86
N ASP A 579 10.02 4.78 18.76
CA ASP A 579 9.37 3.48 18.62
C ASP A 579 10.38 2.33 18.60
N LEU A 580 11.54 2.50 17.94
CA LEU A 580 12.63 1.53 17.93
C LEU A 580 13.25 1.35 19.32
N GLN A 581 13.47 2.43 20.05
CA GLN A 581 13.97 2.36 21.43
C GLN A 581 12.98 1.60 22.33
N SER A 582 11.69 1.94 22.23
CA SER A 582 10.62 1.26 22.96
C SER A 582 10.48 -0.21 22.55
N LEU A 583 10.66 -0.53 21.27
CA LEU A 583 10.64 -1.91 20.77
C LEU A 583 11.78 -2.73 21.38
N ARG A 584 13.00 -2.18 21.39
CA ARG A 584 14.16 -2.83 22.01
C ARG A 584 13.93 -3.08 23.50
N ASP A 585 13.39 -2.10 24.21
CA ASP A 585 13.14 -2.23 25.65
C ASP A 585 12.10 -3.31 25.95
N ARG A 586 10.96 -3.28 25.23
CA ARG A 586 9.95 -4.34 25.33
C ARG A 586 10.49 -5.72 25.01
N ARG A 587 11.33 -5.83 23.97
CA ARG A 587 11.95 -7.12 23.60
C ARG A 587 12.90 -7.62 24.68
N ALA A 588 13.69 -6.73 25.29
CA ALA A 588 14.59 -7.07 26.40
C ALA A 588 13.80 -7.55 27.63
N GLU A 589 12.71 -6.87 27.98
CA GLU A 589 11.82 -7.27 29.07
C GLU A 589 11.17 -8.64 28.80
N GLN A 590 10.63 -8.85 27.60
CA GLN A 590 10.05 -10.14 27.19
C GLN A 590 11.05 -11.30 27.30
N ILE A 591 12.28 -11.12 26.84
CA ILE A 591 13.34 -12.14 26.94
C ILE A 591 13.67 -12.41 28.42
N THR A 592 13.80 -11.37 29.21
CA THR A 592 14.13 -11.49 30.64
C THR A 592 13.03 -12.24 31.40
N GLU A 593 11.78 -11.85 31.21
CA GLU A 593 10.63 -12.47 31.85
C GLU A 593 10.44 -13.93 31.39
N ARG A 594 10.57 -14.20 30.08
CA ARG A 594 10.50 -15.57 29.55
C ARG A 594 11.59 -16.48 30.13
N ASN A 595 12.81 -15.99 30.20
CA ASN A 595 13.90 -16.74 30.80
C ASN A 595 13.65 -17.03 32.31
N ARG A 596 13.10 -16.07 33.04
CA ARG A 596 12.69 -16.25 34.43
C ARG A 596 11.59 -17.30 34.59
N GLN A 597 10.57 -17.25 33.76
CA GLN A 597 9.48 -18.24 33.76
C GLN A 597 10.01 -19.66 33.49
N ILE A 598 11.01 -19.79 32.61
CA ILE A 598 11.67 -21.07 32.36
C ILE A 598 12.41 -21.52 33.62
N GLU A 599 13.21 -20.65 34.25
CA GLU A 599 13.98 -20.94 35.48
C GLU A 599 13.09 -21.33 36.67
N ASP A 600 11.97 -20.62 36.84
CA ASP A 600 10.97 -20.85 37.87
C ASP A 600 10.07 -22.06 37.62
N GLY A 601 10.17 -22.72 36.44
CA GLY A 601 9.35 -23.87 36.05
C GLY A 601 7.85 -23.56 35.83
N ILE A 602 7.53 -22.30 35.55
CA ILE A 602 6.14 -21.82 35.44
C ILE A 602 5.38 -22.55 34.31
N PHE A 603 6.00 -22.81 33.18
CA PHE A 603 5.40 -23.53 32.06
C PHE A 603 4.87 -24.91 32.48
N LYS A 604 5.63 -25.64 33.30
CA LYS A 604 5.19 -26.94 33.84
C LYS A 604 4.10 -26.78 34.90
N ALA A 605 4.22 -25.80 35.77
CA ALA A 605 3.29 -25.60 36.87
C ALA A 605 1.91 -25.09 36.40
N ALA A 606 1.87 -24.27 35.34
CA ALA A 606 0.64 -23.71 34.79
C ALA A 606 -0.02 -24.60 33.69
N SER A 607 0.69 -25.60 33.20
CA SER A 607 0.22 -26.49 32.13
C SER A 607 -0.93 -27.39 32.59
N ASP A 608 -1.97 -27.54 31.76
CA ASP A 608 -2.99 -28.58 31.96
C ASP A 608 -2.31 -29.95 31.77
N PRO A 609 -2.38 -30.87 32.76
CA PRO A 609 -1.79 -32.19 32.62
C PRO A 609 -2.34 -33.02 31.42
N ARG A 610 -3.51 -32.66 30.89
CA ARG A 610 -4.13 -33.30 29.72
C ARG A 610 -3.68 -32.68 28.41
N ASP A 611 -3.13 -31.47 28.46
CA ASP A 611 -2.60 -30.70 27.32
C ASP A 611 -1.34 -29.96 27.75
N PRO A 612 -0.21 -30.69 27.93
CA PRO A 612 1.00 -30.12 28.49
C PRO A 612 1.67 -29.17 27.51
N VAL A 613 2.04 -28.00 28.01
CA VAL A 613 2.82 -26.99 27.26
C VAL A 613 4.31 -27.20 27.49
N THR A 614 5.07 -27.23 26.41
CA THR A 614 6.54 -27.31 26.44
C THR A 614 7.14 -25.92 26.68
N ALA A 615 8.06 -25.81 27.63
CA ALA A 615 8.78 -24.57 27.83
C ALA A 615 9.63 -24.21 26.59
N PRO A 616 9.58 -22.95 26.13
CA PRO A 616 10.45 -22.51 25.04
C PRO A 616 11.93 -22.53 25.45
N GLN A 617 12.82 -22.42 24.45
CA GLN A 617 14.24 -22.34 24.73
C GLN A 617 14.63 -20.99 25.35
N ARG A 618 15.60 -21.02 26.25
CA ARG A 618 16.17 -19.80 26.84
C ARG A 618 16.86 -18.97 25.79
N GLN A 619 16.59 -17.66 25.78
CA GLN A 619 17.23 -16.70 24.88
C GLN A 619 18.36 -15.94 25.56
N GLN A 620 19.35 -15.48 24.78
CA GLN A 620 20.37 -14.57 25.25
C GLN A 620 19.74 -13.23 25.66
N PRO A 621 20.17 -12.61 26.78
CA PRO A 621 19.69 -11.27 27.14
C PRO A 621 19.94 -10.26 26.01
N ALA A 622 18.98 -9.39 25.78
CA ALA A 622 19.13 -8.34 24.79
C ALA A 622 20.18 -7.32 25.23
N PRO A 623 21.17 -6.99 24.38
CA PRO A 623 22.14 -5.97 24.71
C PRO A 623 21.55 -4.55 24.63
N GLN A 624 22.30 -3.57 25.16
CA GLN A 624 22.04 -2.17 24.87
C GLN A 624 22.48 -1.86 23.44
N LEU A 625 21.62 -1.13 22.68
CA LEU A 625 21.94 -0.64 21.35
C LEU A 625 22.37 0.83 21.42
N ASN A 626 23.34 1.20 20.58
CA ASN A 626 23.81 2.58 20.52
C ASN A 626 23.03 3.41 19.50
N PHE A 627 21.96 4.07 19.93
CA PHE A 627 21.17 4.99 19.08
C PHE A 627 21.80 6.38 18.91
N ALA A 628 22.93 6.70 19.57
CA ALA A 628 23.52 8.03 19.53
C ALA A 628 23.83 8.54 18.10
N PRO A 629 24.38 7.73 17.16
CA PRO A 629 24.61 8.20 15.79
C PRO A 629 23.33 8.65 15.10
N LEU A 630 22.23 7.89 15.25
CA LEU A 630 20.95 8.21 14.62
C LEU A 630 20.28 9.42 15.28
N LEU A 631 20.37 9.56 16.60
CA LEU A 631 19.87 10.74 17.32
C LEU A 631 20.63 12.02 16.94
N ASN A 632 21.95 11.94 16.75
CA ASN A 632 22.75 13.09 16.31
C ASN A 632 22.40 13.51 14.88
N ALA A 633 22.24 12.54 13.95
CA ALA A 633 21.83 12.82 12.60
C ALA A 633 20.41 13.44 12.54
N LEU A 634 19.50 12.97 13.38
CA LEU A 634 18.15 13.52 13.51
C LEU A 634 18.18 14.96 14.06
N ASP A 635 19.02 15.26 15.02
CA ASP A 635 19.20 16.64 15.52
C ASP A 635 19.72 17.56 14.41
N SER A 636 20.71 17.10 13.64
CA SER A 636 21.21 17.79 12.44
C SER A 636 20.09 18.06 11.44
N LEU A 637 19.25 17.07 11.14
CA LEU A 637 18.12 17.20 10.23
C LEU A 637 17.08 18.18 10.76
N SER A 638 16.72 18.09 12.04
CA SER A 638 15.72 18.97 12.68
C SER A 638 16.15 20.46 12.60
N HIS A 639 17.42 20.74 12.87
CA HIS A 639 17.97 22.08 12.73
C HIS A 639 18.00 22.56 11.28
N ALA A 640 18.39 21.69 10.34
CA ALA A 640 18.41 22.01 8.91
C ALA A 640 16.99 22.26 8.38
N ALA A 641 16.01 21.41 8.74
CA ALA A 641 14.61 21.53 8.38
C ALA A 641 13.99 22.84 8.83
N SER A 642 14.19 23.21 10.12
CA SER A 642 13.68 24.49 10.64
C SER A 642 14.26 25.70 9.91
N ARG A 643 15.57 25.68 9.56
CA ARG A 643 16.19 26.75 8.77
C ARG A 643 15.65 26.78 7.34
N TYR A 644 15.48 25.62 6.73
CA TYR A 644 14.94 25.51 5.38
C TYR A 644 13.52 26.05 5.30
N ASP A 645 12.60 25.63 6.17
CA ASP A 645 11.20 26.05 6.11
C ASP A 645 11.04 27.56 6.33
N LYS A 646 11.88 28.18 7.19
CA LYS A 646 11.93 29.64 7.35
C LYS A 646 12.48 30.35 6.10
N ALA A 647 13.57 29.84 5.52
CA ALA A 647 14.17 30.39 4.31
C ALA A 647 13.25 30.24 3.11
N TYR A 648 12.59 29.07 2.99
CA TYR A 648 11.59 28.78 1.96
C TYR A 648 10.41 29.74 2.01
N SER A 649 9.76 29.89 3.18
CA SER A 649 8.63 30.78 3.36
C SER A 649 8.98 32.24 3.03
N ARG A 650 10.17 32.67 3.40
CA ARG A 650 10.67 34.00 3.06
C ARG A 650 10.94 34.16 1.56
N ALA A 651 11.66 33.22 0.93
CA ALA A 651 11.98 33.28 -0.48
C ALA A 651 10.72 33.26 -1.36
N VAL A 652 9.74 32.45 -1.00
CA VAL A 652 8.43 32.38 -1.67
C VAL A 652 7.65 33.67 -1.48
N SER A 653 7.53 34.21 -0.27
CA SER A 653 6.80 35.46 0.00
C SER A 653 7.42 36.69 -0.65
N GLU A 654 8.75 36.70 -0.81
CA GLU A 654 9.50 37.76 -1.48
C GLU A 654 9.58 37.59 -3.01
N GLY A 655 9.08 36.46 -3.57
CA GLY A 655 9.08 36.18 -5.01
C GLY A 655 10.50 36.03 -5.60
N ARG A 656 11.41 35.35 -4.90
CA ARG A 656 12.83 35.21 -5.30
C ARG A 656 13.00 34.22 -6.45
N THR A 657 12.67 34.62 -7.66
CA THR A 657 12.75 33.79 -8.87
C THR A 657 14.16 33.31 -9.20
N ALA A 658 15.19 34.10 -8.90
CA ALA A 658 16.58 33.80 -9.26
C ALA A 658 17.14 32.51 -8.63
N VAL A 659 16.61 32.11 -7.46
CA VAL A 659 17.08 30.90 -6.75
C VAL A 659 16.19 29.66 -7.00
N ALA A 660 15.01 29.83 -7.57
CA ALA A 660 14.00 28.79 -7.71
C ALA A 660 14.52 27.55 -8.49
N LYS A 661 15.13 27.76 -9.65
CA LYS A 661 15.61 26.67 -10.52
C LYS A 661 16.63 25.78 -9.80
N GLY A 662 17.69 26.33 -9.25
CA GLY A 662 18.74 25.56 -8.57
C GLY A 662 18.24 24.88 -7.28
N VAL A 663 17.21 25.45 -6.63
CA VAL A 663 16.54 24.82 -5.48
C VAL A 663 15.70 23.64 -5.94
N ASN A 664 14.90 23.79 -7.01
CA ASN A 664 14.06 22.72 -7.56
C ASN A 664 14.88 21.51 -8.01
N GLU A 665 15.98 21.72 -8.74
CA GLU A 665 16.89 20.64 -9.16
C GLU A 665 17.44 19.83 -7.97
N ARG A 666 17.69 20.47 -6.85
CA ARG A 666 18.18 19.79 -5.64
C ARG A 666 17.07 19.15 -4.82
N LEU A 667 15.87 19.74 -4.80
CA LEU A 667 14.70 19.16 -4.08
C LEU A 667 14.29 17.81 -4.69
N VAL A 668 14.46 17.61 -5.99
CA VAL A 668 14.26 16.32 -6.66
C VAL A 668 15.12 15.21 -6.03
N GLN A 669 16.25 15.54 -5.41
CA GLN A 669 17.17 14.57 -4.80
C GLN A 669 16.86 14.26 -3.30
N ALA A 670 15.87 14.92 -2.70
CA ALA A 670 15.61 14.81 -1.27
C ALA A 670 15.28 13.36 -0.83
N GLU A 671 14.29 12.71 -1.42
CA GLU A 671 13.94 11.34 -1.05
C GLU A 671 15.09 10.35 -1.35
N ARG A 672 15.87 10.60 -2.41
CA ARG A 672 17.02 9.78 -2.80
C ARG A 672 18.16 9.81 -1.79
N ALA A 673 18.31 10.91 -1.05
CA ALA A 673 19.30 11.01 0.02
C ALA A 673 19.04 9.99 1.16
N LEU A 674 17.80 9.53 1.30
CA LEU A 674 17.37 8.54 2.29
C LEU A 674 17.57 7.09 1.83
N THR A 675 18.15 6.83 0.66
CA THR A 675 18.41 5.49 0.13
C THR A 675 19.83 5.00 0.42
N SER A 676 20.09 3.71 0.25
CA SER A 676 21.41 3.09 0.36
C SER A 676 21.63 2.12 -0.79
N THR A 677 22.73 2.25 -1.50
CA THR A 677 23.07 1.39 -2.65
C THR A 677 23.30 -0.07 -2.30
N GLU A 678 23.54 -0.40 -1.02
CA GLU A 678 23.67 -1.77 -0.55
C GLU A 678 22.31 -2.47 -0.37
N GLY A 679 21.22 -1.68 -0.30
CA GLY A 679 19.89 -2.18 0.02
C GLY A 679 19.74 -2.76 1.42
N LEU A 680 18.63 -3.41 1.69
CA LEU A 680 18.35 -4.05 2.97
C LEU A 680 18.90 -5.48 3.00
N LYS A 681 19.17 -6.00 4.20
CA LYS A 681 19.66 -7.36 4.41
C LYS A 681 18.77 -8.40 3.73
N ASN A 682 19.35 -9.30 2.94
CA ASN A 682 18.68 -10.38 2.18
C ASN A 682 17.68 -9.91 1.09
N ARG A 683 17.58 -8.59 0.87
CA ARG A 683 16.68 -7.99 -0.12
C ARG A 683 17.25 -6.67 -0.65
N PRO A 684 18.36 -6.73 -1.41
CA PRO A 684 19.08 -5.54 -1.88
C PRO A 684 18.29 -4.68 -2.85
N TRP A 685 17.18 -5.19 -3.40
CA TRP A 685 16.26 -4.43 -4.25
C TRP A 685 15.63 -3.25 -3.47
N TYR A 686 15.31 -3.44 -2.19
CA TYR A 686 14.80 -2.39 -1.30
C TYR A 686 15.95 -1.54 -0.79
N VAL A 687 16.06 -0.31 -1.29
CA VAL A 687 17.18 0.60 -0.98
C VAL A 687 16.81 1.70 -0.01
N HIS A 688 15.51 1.94 0.25
CA HIS A 688 15.06 3.02 1.12
C HIS A 688 15.30 2.69 2.59
N MET A 689 15.91 3.63 3.35
CA MET A 689 16.32 3.38 4.74
C MET A 689 15.24 3.68 5.77
N LEU A 690 14.14 4.40 5.36
CA LEU A 690 13.02 4.72 6.27
C LEU A 690 11.78 3.88 6.03
N TYR A 691 11.58 3.32 4.81
CA TYR A 691 10.39 2.60 4.43
C TYR A 691 10.74 1.29 3.70
N ALA A 692 10.04 0.22 4.04
CA ALA A 692 10.00 -1.01 3.26
C ALA A 692 8.86 -1.89 3.76
N PRO A 693 8.33 -2.83 2.95
CA PRO A 693 7.46 -3.88 3.44
C PRO A 693 8.20 -4.75 4.45
N GLY A 694 7.50 -5.30 5.44
CA GLY A 694 8.14 -6.18 6.42
C GLY A 694 8.51 -7.54 5.85
N PHE A 695 9.71 -8.04 6.17
CA PHE A 695 10.23 -9.33 5.68
C PHE A 695 9.35 -10.54 6.05
N TYR A 696 8.67 -10.45 7.22
CA TYR A 696 7.70 -11.44 7.71
C TYR A 696 6.28 -10.89 7.89
N THR A 697 6.01 -9.67 7.43
CA THR A 697 4.65 -9.09 7.44
C THR A 697 4.15 -8.72 6.05
N GLY A 698 5.04 -8.55 5.08
CA GLY A 698 4.69 -8.17 3.71
C GLY A 698 4.14 -6.75 3.62
N TYR A 699 2.91 -6.53 3.21
CA TYR A 699 2.30 -5.21 2.99
C TYR A 699 2.58 -4.18 4.11
N GLY A 700 2.50 -4.63 5.36
CA GLY A 700 2.73 -3.75 6.49
C GLY A 700 4.11 -3.11 6.49
N VAL A 701 4.14 -1.77 6.44
CA VAL A 701 5.40 -1.02 6.42
C VAL A 701 6.21 -1.25 7.71
N LYS A 702 7.50 -1.44 7.54
CA LYS A 702 8.50 -1.34 8.61
C LYS A 702 9.21 -0.01 8.47
N THR A 703 9.09 0.83 9.49
CA THR A 703 9.79 2.11 9.55
C THR A 703 11.20 1.91 10.10
N ILE A 704 12.19 2.50 9.42
CA ILE A 704 13.63 2.23 9.61
C ILE A 704 13.87 0.70 9.59
N PRO A 705 13.52 0.05 8.45
CA PRO A 705 13.29 -1.40 8.37
C PRO A 705 14.48 -2.24 8.82
N GLY A 706 15.71 -1.88 8.44
CA GLY A 706 16.89 -2.62 8.82
C GLY A 706 17.09 -2.74 10.35
N VAL A 707 16.85 -1.65 11.08
CA VAL A 707 16.96 -1.62 12.54
C VAL A 707 15.82 -2.38 13.20
N ARG A 708 14.58 -2.10 12.75
CA ARG A 708 13.36 -2.69 13.31
C ARG A 708 13.37 -4.21 13.22
N GLU A 709 13.64 -4.73 12.03
CA GLU A 709 13.63 -6.17 11.77
C GLU A 709 14.76 -6.89 12.52
N ALA A 710 15.94 -6.28 12.59
CA ALA A 710 17.05 -6.85 13.37
C ALA A 710 16.70 -6.95 14.86
N ILE A 711 16.00 -5.96 15.44
CA ILE A 711 15.51 -6.04 16.84
C ILE A 711 14.42 -7.11 16.98
N GLU A 712 13.44 -7.17 16.07
CA GLU A 712 12.35 -8.15 16.08
C GLU A 712 12.90 -9.58 16.01
N GLN A 713 13.92 -9.82 15.20
CA GLN A 713 14.56 -11.13 15.01
C GLN A 713 15.65 -11.45 16.05
N GLY A 714 15.99 -10.51 16.93
CA GLY A 714 17.03 -10.69 17.94
C GLY A 714 18.46 -10.67 17.37
N GLU A 715 18.65 -10.10 16.18
CA GLU A 715 19.93 -9.97 15.48
C GLU A 715 20.67 -8.69 15.91
N TRP A 716 21.09 -8.64 17.17
CA TRP A 716 21.55 -7.42 17.83
C TRP A 716 22.77 -6.76 17.18
N ARG A 717 23.71 -7.54 16.61
CA ARG A 717 24.87 -6.98 15.89
C ARG A 717 24.45 -6.29 14.59
N ASP A 718 23.47 -6.86 13.92
CA ASP A 718 22.91 -6.27 12.72
C ASP A 718 22.13 -5.00 13.07
N ALA A 719 21.39 -4.99 14.19
CA ALA A 719 20.71 -3.78 14.67
C ALA A 719 21.68 -2.60 14.87
N ASP A 720 22.84 -2.79 15.51
CA ASP A 720 23.84 -1.73 15.66
C ASP A 720 24.42 -1.25 14.31
N ARG A 721 24.67 -2.19 13.36
CA ARG A 721 25.10 -1.83 12.00
C ARG A 721 24.06 -1.03 11.26
N GLU A 722 22.79 -1.45 11.31
CA GLU A 722 21.68 -0.79 10.62
C GLU A 722 21.35 0.58 11.24
N ILE A 723 21.54 0.79 12.56
CA ILE A 723 21.47 2.12 13.19
C ILE A 723 22.49 3.07 12.55
N ALA A 724 23.74 2.61 12.34
CA ALA A 724 24.76 3.45 11.71
C ALA A 724 24.44 3.75 10.24
N ARG A 725 23.87 2.79 9.48
CA ARG A 725 23.45 2.99 8.08
C ARG A 725 22.27 3.97 7.98
N ALA A 726 21.27 3.82 8.83
CA ALA A 726 20.13 4.74 8.90
C ALA A 726 20.59 6.16 9.30
N ALA A 727 21.50 6.28 10.27
CA ALA A 727 22.10 7.55 10.65
C ALA A 727 22.80 8.23 9.47
N ALA A 728 23.58 7.49 8.68
CA ALA A 728 24.27 8.02 7.50
C ALA A 728 23.27 8.53 6.42
N ALA A 729 22.12 7.87 6.23
CA ALA A 729 21.09 8.33 5.32
C ALA A 729 20.44 9.64 5.82
N VAL A 730 20.07 9.70 7.10
CA VAL A 730 19.49 10.91 7.71
C VAL A 730 20.49 12.09 7.69
N GLU A 731 21.79 11.84 7.85
CA GLU A 731 22.81 12.89 7.78
C GLU A 731 23.01 13.42 6.35
N ARG A 732 22.91 12.56 5.31
CA ARG A 732 22.90 13.01 3.90
C ARG A 732 21.72 13.93 3.63
N GLU A 733 20.53 13.57 4.11
CA GLU A 733 19.33 14.41 4.00
C GLU A 733 19.51 15.74 4.74
N ALA A 734 20.03 15.71 5.97
CA ALA A 734 20.33 16.92 6.75
C ALA A 734 21.29 17.85 6.02
N SER A 735 22.32 17.30 5.39
CA SER A 735 23.31 18.05 4.60
C SER A 735 22.69 18.69 3.35
N LEU A 736 21.84 17.96 2.63
CA LEU A 736 21.10 18.45 1.47
C LEU A 736 20.16 19.61 1.88
N VAL A 737 19.34 19.41 2.91
CA VAL A 737 18.37 20.39 3.42
C VAL A 737 19.08 21.65 3.95
N SER A 738 20.23 21.48 4.63
CA SER A 738 21.05 22.60 5.08
C SER A 738 21.59 23.44 3.91
N GLY A 739 22.05 22.78 2.84
CA GLY A 739 22.51 23.44 1.63
C GLY A 739 21.39 24.17 0.88
N LEU A 740 20.17 23.58 0.84
CA LEU A 740 18.97 24.24 0.30
C LEU A 740 18.63 25.52 1.07
N ALA A 741 18.65 25.48 2.42
CA ALA A 741 18.43 26.64 3.25
C ALA A 741 19.43 27.79 2.96
N THR A 742 20.70 27.44 2.74
CA THR A 742 21.76 28.40 2.38
C THR A 742 21.49 29.03 1.01
N THR A 743 21.13 28.23 0.00
CA THR A 743 20.79 28.73 -1.34
C THR A 743 19.59 29.68 -1.28
N LEU A 744 18.53 29.33 -0.55
CA LEU A 744 17.34 30.16 -0.39
C LEU A 744 17.60 31.50 0.32
N THR A 745 18.60 31.59 1.16
CA THR A 745 19.00 32.84 1.83
C THR A 745 19.92 33.72 1.00
N GLY A 746 20.38 33.27 -0.18
CA GLY A 746 21.27 34.02 -1.06
C GLY A 746 22.75 33.89 -0.69
N GLY A 747 23.12 32.91 0.14
CA GLY A 747 24.51 32.50 0.35
C GLY A 747 24.99 31.70 -0.85
N SER A 748 26.09 32.13 -1.49
CA SER A 748 26.76 31.42 -2.58
C SER A 748 27.51 30.19 -2.05
#